data_bac23e0b485ad1fd99bd55e1b46acd19
#
_entry.id   bac23e0b485ad1fd99bd55e1b46acd19
#
_cell.length_a   1.000
_cell.length_b   1.000
_cell.length_c   1.000
_cell.angle_alpha   90.00
_cell.angle_beta   90.00
_cell.angle_gamma   90.00
#
_symmetry.space_group_name_H-M   'P 1'
#
loop_
_entity.id
_entity.type
_entity.pdbx_description
1 polymer ?
#
loop_
_entity_poly.entity_id
_entity_poly.type
_entity_poly.pdbx_seq_one_letter_code
_entity_poly.pdbx_strand_id
1 'polypeptide(L)'
;MISRIYIIPKIKDSRERLFISSWNSLNIKGKVNAVTIIDSYLVDGDISVDQILKSAKILTNPILENFTINEIVNGVDIFDFAIETGYLPGVTDNVGNTARETIIDCLHLSKDSNIKVYSSKIFLIKGKTKLDDVKKISFSLYNPLIERGLILSFKELKKEKSFPLKAPEVHLEKKTPVSIVSLNVSDDELVRIGKEGIMDENGTRRGPLALDLTSMKVIQEYFQKLGRDPKDIEIEALAQTWSEHCKHTIFANPIDTIKDGLYKTYIKGATNLIRKNKGQDDFCVSVFSDNSGGIIFDDDFIITHKVETHNSPSALDPFGGAITGIVGVNRDTIGFGLGAKPIANAYGFCFGNPEDERALYRDKEKKQKMFPPKRIMEGVIKGVNVGGNCSGIPTVSGFVKYDDRFRGKPLVFVGTVGLIPKKINGKFSHEKCAQAGDYIVVVGGRVGADGIHGATFSSVTMDSSSPATAVQIGDPITQKKLSDAIVKEARSMDLYSSITDNGAGGISCSIAEMAKECGGAEVQLEKVPLKYPGLQPWQIWISESQERMTLSVPKKKWEVFKKLMDNRGVEATVVGEFTNSGKCIVKYDGKMIMNIDLEFLHEGLPNRPLESKFIENNFSEPKIAKGARTKILEELIANKNIGGFSFISEQYDHEVQASSVLKPLSGRGRINTDAQVFRPVFTSKKGAILSTGLYPSYGDISTYHMSACALDTAIRNIIASGGTLSELAILDNTCWCSSYDKNRLYELVEAIKACYDYSVGYGTPLISGKDSMFNDFKGYDEKGKPTAISIPPTLLISAIGVIPDIQKVISPEFKNAGDSIYLIGETFDELGASEYYKLLAQKNKNNSIGNNVPKVNLEKNLKTYLALEEVIKKELLNSSISVASGGLAIALVKASVGGMIGCQVSLKNIPGLNQSEGLVGRTSQCEVLGGILNEDVALFSESQGRILVTVAPKNIAKFEKMMKEISYKKIGQVTKNNKFIITSFKPASRGGDKKIIETNVNKLHSAYHSFSNKMK
;
A
#
# COMPACT_ATOMS: atom_id res chain seq x y z
N MET A 1 1.05 39.55 -15.71
CA MET A 1 1.95 40.10 -14.66
C MET A 1 2.38 38.92 -13.76
N ILE A 2 3.68 38.86 -13.38
CA ILE A 2 4.16 37.89 -12.41
C ILE A 2 4.35 38.59 -11.08
N SER A 3 3.77 38.02 -10.00
CA SER A 3 3.92 38.54 -8.64
C SER A 3 4.08 37.40 -7.65
N ARG A 4 4.85 37.63 -6.59
CA ARG A 4 5.07 36.65 -5.54
C ARG A 4 4.49 37.13 -4.21
N ILE A 5 3.64 36.31 -3.61
CA ILE A 5 3.02 36.54 -2.31
C ILE A 5 3.81 35.69 -1.28
N TYR A 6 4.26 36.27 -0.21
CA TYR A 6 4.92 35.64 0.91
C TYR A 6 3.99 35.66 2.13
N ILE A 7 3.68 34.50 2.69
CA ILE A 7 2.86 34.35 3.88
C ILE A 7 3.79 34.11 5.08
N ILE A 8 3.87 35.10 5.95
CA ILE A 8 4.87 35.18 7.02
C ILE A 8 4.17 34.94 8.37
N PRO A 9 4.58 33.94 9.17
CA PRO A 9 3.97 33.68 10.46
C PRO A 9 4.21 34.81 11.46
N LYS A 10 3.17 35.20 12.20
CA LYS A 10 3.22 36.13 13.36
C LYS A 10 3.67 35.43 14.63
N ILE A 11 3.42 34.16 14.72
CA ILE A 11 3.73 33.33 15.87
C ILE A 11 4.75 32.25 15.49
N LYS A 12 5.44 31.73 16.49
CA LYS A 12 6.44 30.69 16.28
C LYS A 12 5.79 29.40 15.82
N ASP A 13 6.22 28.88 14.66
CA ASP A 13 5.73 27.60 14.12
C ASP A 13 6.24 26.44 14.99
N SER A 14 5.34 25.56 15.41
CA SER A 14 5.68 24.38 16.21
C SER A 14 6.66 23.44 15.51
N ARG A 15 6.65 23.42 14.16
CA ARG A 15 7.55 22.63 13.31
C ARG A 15 9.01 23.09 13.39
N GLU A 16 9.30 24.33 13.77
CA GLU A 16 10.65 24.88 13.87
C GLU A 16 11.57 24.03 14.75
N ARG A 17 11.06 23.56 15.91
CA ARG A 17 11.84 22.72 16.83
C ARG A 17 12.26 21.42 16.21
N LEU A 18 11.39 20.80 15.41
CA LEU A 18 11.66 19.55 14.70
C LEU A 18 12.74 19.75 13.65
N PHE A 19 12.63 20.80 12.84
CA PHE A 19 13.66 21.13 11.85
C PHE A 19 15.00 21.46 12.50
N ILE A 20 15.05 22.30 13.54
CA ILE A 20 16.28 22.62 14.26
C ILE A 20 16.94 21.34 14.82
N SER A 21 16.16 20.48 15.46
CA SER A 21 16.67 19.22 16.01
C SER A 21 17.20 18.29 14.90
N SER A 22 16.41 18.11 13.85
CA SER A 22 16.78 17.26 12.71
C SER A 22 18.04 17.78 12.01
N TRP A 23 18.12 19.07 11.72
CA TRP A 23 19.28 19.64 11.01
C TRP A 23 20.53 19.65 11.85
N ASN A 24 20.43 19.90 13.15
CA ASN A 24 21.58 19.82 14.05
C ASN A 24 22.04 18.37 14.29
N SER A 25 21.23 17.37 13.95
CA SER A 25 21.65 15.96 13.95
C SER A 25 22.34 15.54 12.64
N LEU A 26 22.26 16.35 11.59
CA LEU A 26 23.04 16.14 10.37
C LEU A 26 24.52 16.37 10.66
N ASN A 27 25.39 15.73 9.88
CA ASN A 27 26.84 15.96 9.98
C ASN A 27 27.22 17.35 9.41
N ILE A 28 26.79 18.42 10.09
CA ILE A 28 27.11 19.81 9.81
C ILE A 28 28.16 20.32 10.83
N LYS A 29 29.00 21.27 10.37
CA LYS A 29 30.03 21.85 11.23
C LYS A 29 29.52 23.00 12.11
N GLY A 30 28.45 23.63 11.66
CA GLY A 30 27.81 24.74 12.36
C GLY A 30 26.64 24.29 13.24
N LYS A 31 25.86 25.28 13.69
CA LYS A 31 24.62 25.04 14.48
C LYS A 31 23.52 25.96 14.03
N VAL A 32 22.32 25.38 13.80
CA VAL A 32 21.09 26.11 13.55
C VAL A 32 20.46 26.47 14.90
N ASN A 33 20.17 27.75 15.10
CA ASN A 33 19.57 28.27 16.35
C ASN A 33 18.08 28.57 16.19
N ALA A 34 17.66 29.04 15.02
CA ALA A 34 16.26 29.34 14.69
C ALA A 34 16.00 29.10 13.20
N VAL A 35 14.77 28.81 12.88
CA VAL A 35 14.25 28.73 11.51
C VAL A 35 12.87 29.37 11.46
N THR A 36 12.59 30.17 10.42
CA THR A 36 11.25 30.68 10.14
C THR A 36 10.78 30.06 8.83
N ILE A 37 9.57 29.50 8.82
CA ILE A 37 9.00 28.83 7.66
C ILE A 37 7.96 29.76 7.02
N ILE A 38 8.14 30.06 5.73
CA ILE A 38 7.29 30.97 4.96
C ILE A 38 6.68 30.19 3.81
N ASP A 39 5.38 30.25 3.63
CA ASP A 39 4.71 29.77 2.43
C ASP A 39 4.73 30.87 1.36
N SER A 40 5.04 30.50 0.13
CA SER A 40 5.16 31.44 -0.99
C SER A 40 4.34 31.00 -2.17
N TYR A 41 3.65 31.94 -2.81
CA TYR A 41 2.83 31.74 -4.00
C TYR A 41 3.30 32.65 -5.11
N LEU A 42 3.79 32.10 -6.22
CA LEU A 42 4.09 32.85 -7.44
C LEU A 42 2.86 32.83 -8.32
N VAL A 43 2.23 33.98 -8.51
CA VAL A 43 1.03 34.14 -9.34
C VAL A 43 1.45 34.74 -10.69
N ASP A 44 1.12 34.05 -11.77
CA ASP A 44 1.40 34.46 -13.14
C ASP A 44 0.10 34.51 -13.95
N GLY A 45 -0.14 35.60 -14.68
CA GLY A 45 -1.29 35.75 -15.55
C GLY A 45 -1.82 37.16 -15.65
N ASP A 46 -3.00 37.28 -16.25
CA ASP A 46 -3.71 38.53 -16.45
C ASP A 46 -4.46 38.91 -15.17
N ILE A 47 -3.74 39.48 -14.22
CA ILE A 47 -4.24 39.85 -12.89
C ILE A 47 -3.71 41.23 -12.50
N SER A 48 -4.59 42.14 -12.04
CA SER A 48 -4.22 43.50 -11.62
C SER A 48 -3.52 43.53 -10.25
N VAL A 49 -2.84 44.65 -9.95
CA VAL A 49 -2.20 44.84 -8.63
C VAL A 49 -3.22 44.76 -7.49
N ASP A 50 -4.42 45.31 -7.66
CA ASP A 50 -5.49 45.28 -6.68
C ASP A 50 -6.00 43.83 -6.47
N GLN A 51 -6.11 43.05 -7.53
CA GLN A 51 -6.46 41.64 -7.46
C GLN A 51 -5.37 40.78 -6.78
N ILE A 52 -4.09 41.08 -7.00
CA ILE A 52 -2.98 40.45 -6.27
C ILE A 52 -3.06 40.77 -4.78
N LEU A 53 -3.37 42.02 -4.41
CA LEU A 53 -3.53 42.39 -3.00
C LEU A 53 -4.72 41.65 -2.36
N LYS A 54 -5.83 41.53 -3.07
CA LYS A 54 -6.98 40.72 -2.63
C LYS A 54 -6.62 39.26 -2.50
N SER A 55 -5.91 38.69 -3.47
CA SER A 55 -5.42 37.30 -3.43
C SER A 55 -4.52 37.06 -2.20
N ALA A 56 -3.60 37.97 -1.92
CA ALA A 56 -2.74 37.88 -0.74
C ALA A 56 -3.54 37.86 0.56
N LYS A 57 -4.58 38.71 0.69
CA LYS A 57 -5.48 38.73 1.84
C LYS A 57 -6.27 37.42 1.97
N ILE A 58 -6.73 36.84 0.87
CA ILE A 58 -7.50 35.59 0.84
C ILE A 58 -6.64 34.40 1.30
N LEU A 59 -5.39 34.33 0.83
CA LEU A 59 -4.47 33.25 1.15
C LEU A 59 -3.83 33.36 2.55
N THR A 60 -4.02 34.48 3.25
CA THR A 60 -3.41 34.76 4.57
C THR A 60 -4.41 34.58 5.69
N ASN A 61 -4.05 33.87 6.72
CA ASN A 61 -4.79 33.85 7.98
C ASN A 61 -4.48 35.13 8.77
N PRO A 62 -5.44 36.09 8.88
CA PRO A 62 -5.14 37.39 9.47
C PRO A 62 -4.81 37.35 10.97
N ILE A 63 -5.12 36.27 11.65
CA ILE A 63 -4.80 36.09 13.09
C ILE A 63 -3.35 35.61 13.26
N LEU A 64 -2.95 34.64 12.45
CA LEU A 64 -1.67 33.90 12.63
C LEU A 64 -0.55 34.40 11.71
N GLU A 65 -0.88 35.13 10.64
CA GLU A 65 0.02 35.44 9.54
C GLU A 65 -0.08 36.90 9.09
N ASN A 66 1.02 37.35 8.50
CA ASN A 66 1.13 38.57 7.69
C ASN A 66 1.48 38.17 6.26
N PHE A 67 1.36 39.09 5.32
CA PHE A 67 1.87 38.87 3.97
C PHE A 67 2.69 40.05 3.46
N THR A 68 3.56 39.77 2.51
CA THR A 68 4.22 40.78 1.69
C THR A 68 4.14 40.38 0.20
N ILE A 69 4.26 41.37 -0.68
CA ILE A 69 4.18 41.13 -2.13
C ILE A 69 5.50 41.60 -2.76
N ASN A 70 6.18 40.69 -3.48
CA ASN A 70 7.45 40.93 -4.18
C ASN A 70 8.62 41.39 -3.28
N GLU A 71 8.46 41.43 -1.98
CA GLU A 71 9.51 41.75 -1.00
C GLU A 71 9.40 40.85 0.22
N ILE A 72 10.47 40.12 0.55
CA ILE A 72 10.47 39.21 1.71
C ILE A 72 11.16 39.85 2.92
N VAL A 73 12.18 40.70 2.71
CA VAL A 73 13.08 41.20 3.76
C VAL A 73 12.38 42.17 4.73
N ASN A 74 11.39 42.88 4.27
CA ASN A 74 10.68 43.89 5.08
C ASN A 74 9.70 43.29 6.10
N GLY A 75 9.44 41.97 6.05
CA GLY A 75 8.48 41.31 6.93
C GLY A 75 9.11 40.31 7.92
N VAL A 76 10.43 40.16 7.94
CA VAL A 76 11.12 39.10 8.68
C VAL A 76 12.32 39.60 9.47
N ASP A 77 12.68 38.88 10.55
CA ASP A 77 13.93 39.14 11.29
C ASP A 77 15.17 38.81 10.45
N ILE A 78 16.33 39.37 10.86
CA ILE A 78 17.60 39.06 10.23
C ILE A 78 17.93 37.58 10.36
N PHE A 79 18.28 36.96 9.24
CA PHE A 79 18.67 35.57 9.11
C PHE A 79 20.01 35.45 8.37
N ASP A 80 20.64 34.28 8.33
CA ASP A 80 21.93 34.11 7.64
C ASP A 80 21.72 33.63 6.20
N PHE A 81 20.87 32.59 6.04
CA PHE A 81 20.54 32.01 4.73
C PHE A 81 19.04 31.72 4.63
N ALA A 82 18.54 31.76 3.41
CA ALA A 82 17.20 31.33 3.04
C ALA A 82 17.30 30.17 2.04
N ILE A 83 16.48 29.14 2.22
CA ILE A 83 16.33 28.02 1.29
C ILE A 83 14.90 28.04 0.76
N GLU A 84 14.72 28.25 -0.54
CA GLU A 84 13.44 28.02 -1.21
C GLU A 84 13.40 26.58 -1.73
N THR A 85 12.30 25.86 -1.49
CA THR A 85 11.98 24.58 -2.14
C THR A 85 10.67 24.71 -2.88
N GLY A 86 10.61 24.24 -4.12
CA GLY A 86 9.41 24.27 -4.96
C GLY A 86 9.50 23.23 -6.06
N TYR A 87 8.38 22.93 -6.69
CA TYR A 87 8.32 21.89 -7.71
C TYR A 87 9.09 22.25 -8.99
N LEU A 88 9.56 21.23 -9.70
CA LEU A 88 10.09 21.34 -11.05
C LEU A 88 8.96 21.62 -12.04
N PRO A 89 9.27 22.23 -13.21
CA PRO A 89 8.28 22.42 -14.28
C PRO A 89 7.55 21.12 -14.63
N GLY A 90 6.22 21.18 -14.73
CA GLY A 90 5.38 20.04 -15.12
C GLY A 90 4.98 19.08 -13.99
N VAL A 91 5.61 19.18 -12.84
CA VAL A 91 5.20 18.40 -11.64
C VAL A 91 3.90 18.96 -11.07
N THR A 92 3.00 18.09 -10.62
CA THR A 92 1.72 18.50 -10.04
C THR A 92 1.93 19.25 -8.73
N ASP A 93 1.49 20.50 -8.67
CA ASP A 93 1.50 21.37 -7.49
C ASP A 93 0.09 21.50 -6.92
N ASN A 94 -0.29 20.59 -6.03
CA ASN A 94 -1.63 20.55 -5.42
C ASN A 94 -1.94 21.81 -4.62
N VAL A 95 -0.94 22.38 -3.94
CA VAL A 95 -1.10 23.61 -3.15
C VAL A 95 -1.28 24.82 -4.07
N GLY A 96 -0.47 24.92 -5.10
CA GLY A 96 -0.60 25.96 -6.13
C GLY A 96 -1.93 25.90 -6.87
N ASN A 97 -2.39 24.69 -7.23
CA ASN A 97 -3.70 24.49 -7.88
C ASN A 97 -4.86 24.91 -6.96
N THR A 98 -4.82 24.52 -5.68
CA THR A 98 -5.85 24.92 -4.70
C THR A 98 -5.85 26.44 -4.48
N ALA A 99 -4.67 27.06 -4.40
CA ALA A 99 -4.55 28.52 -4.29
C ALA A 99 -5.11 29.21 -5.54
N ARG A 100 -4.85 28.68 -6.75
CA ARG A 100 -5.42 29.18 -8.01
C ARG A 100 -6.95 29.13 -7.97
N GLU A 101 -7.54 28.00 -7.65
CA GLU A 101 -9.00 27.84 -7.55
C GLU A 101 -9.59 28.83 -6.54
N THR A 102 -8.97 28.95 -5.37
CA THR A 102 -9.40 29.90 -4.34
C THR A 102 -9.38 31.34 -4.82
N ILE A 103 -8.33 31.75 -5.54
CA ILE A 103 -8.22 33.10 -6.14
C ILE A 103 -9.32 33.32 -7.19
N ILE A 104 -9.51 32.38 -8.10
CA ILE A 104 -10.53 32.46 -9.14
C ILE A 104 -11.93 32.59 -8.54
N ASP A 105 -12.27 31.75 -7.58
CA ASP A 105 -13.58 31.73 -6.95
C ASP A 105 -13.85 33.02 -6.15
N CYS A 106 -12.88 33.45 -5.32
CA CYS A 106 -13.06 34.64 -4.49
C CYS A 106 -13.02 35.96 -5.26
N LEU A 107 -12.35 36.00 -6.40
CA LEU A 107 -12.31 37.17 -7.28
C LEU A 107 -13.40 37.12 -8.37
N HIS A 108 -14.23 36.08 -8.40
CA HIS A 108 -15.27 35.83 -9.41
C HIS A 108 -14.74 35.88 -10.85
N LEU A 109 -13.57 35.29 -11.08
CA LEU A 109 -12.95 35.23 -12.41
C LEU A 109 -13.49 34.04 -13.21
N SER A 110 -13.35 34.11 -14.55
CA SER A 110 -13.66 32.92 -15.35
C SER A 110 -12.76 31.76 -15.01
N LYS A 111 -13.31 30.53 -14.98
CA LYS A 111 -12.52 29.30 -14.84
C LYS A 111 -11.45 29.14 -15.92
N ASP A 112 -11.70 29.73 -17.10
CA ASP A 112 -10.76 29.73 -18.24
C ASP A 112 -9.74 30.88 -18.17
N SER A 113 -9.70 31.63 -17.06
CA SER A 113 -8.71 32.68 -16.86
C SER A 113 -7.28 32.12 -16.92
N ASN A 114 -6.40 32.83 -17.64
CA ASN A 114 -5.00 32.48 -17.81
C ASN A 114 -4.16 32.80 -16.56
N ILE A 115 -4.65 32.36 -15.35
CA ILE A 115 -3.94 32.53 -14.10
C ILE A 115 -3.32 31.18 -13.73
N LYS A 116 -2.03 31.21 -13.43
CA LYS A 116 -1.26 30.08 -12.90
C LYS A 116 -0.71 30.45 -11.53
N VAL A 117 -0.69 29.52 -10.60
CA VAL A 117 -0.13 29.71 -9.26
C VAL A 117 0.82 28.56 -8.95
N TYR A 118 2.01 28.91 -8.51
CA TYR A 118 3.05 27.97 -8.14
C TYR A 118 3.41 28.15 -6.67
N SER A 119 3.34 27.07 -5.89
CA SER A 119 3.69 27.11 -4.48
C SER A 119 5.16 26.83 -4.24
N SER A 120 5.71 27.42 -3.19
CA SER A 120 7.04 27.08 -2.66
C SER A 120 7.08 27.32 -1.15
N LYS A 121 8.04 26.66 -0.48
CA LYS A 121 8.35 26.90 0.94
C LYS A 121 9.71 27.54 1.06
N ILE A 122 9.82 28.51 1.97
CA ILE A 122 11.07 29.20 2.24
C ILE A 122 11.42 29.00 3.70
N PHE A 123 12.64 28.56 3.95
CA PHE A 123 13.20 28.33 5.28
C PHE A 123 14.27 29.37 5.54
N LEU A 124 13.97 30.33 6.43
CA LEU A 124 14.95 31.33 6.86
C LEU A 124 15.75 30.79 8.03
N ILE A 125 17.04 30.57 7.84
CA ILE A 125 17.93 29.93 8.80
C ILE A 125 18.76 31.00 9.53
N LYS A 126 18.76 30.95 10.87
CA LYS A 126 19.62 31.75 11.73
C LYS A 126 20.48 30.83 12.58
N GLY A 127 21.79 31.06 12.56
CA GLY A 127 22.73 30.28 13.35
C GLY A 127 24.21 30.49 12.95
N LYS A 128 25.08 29.65 13.48
CA LYS A 128 26.51 29.64 13.10
C LYS A 128 26.72 28.58 12.00
N THR A 129 26.13 28.78 10.81
CA THR A 129 26.22 27.84 9.68
C THR A 129 27.01 28.44 8.52
N LYS A 130 27.73 27.61 7.78
CA LYS A 130 28.38 27.97 6.52
C LYS A 130 27.58 27.45 5.34
N LEU A 131 27.85 27.96 4.14
CA LEU A 131 27.15 27.56 2.91
C LEU A 131 27.13 26.02 2.70
N ASP A 132 28.22 25.32 3.04
CA ASP A 132 28.26 23.84 2.92
C ASP A 132 27.35 23.13 3.91
N ASP A 133 27.16 23.68 5.10
CA ASP A 133 26.16 23.16 6.06
C ASP A 133 24.75 23.39 5.51
N VAL A 134 24.50 24.60 4.97
CA VAL A 134 23.19 24.96 4.38
C VAL A 134 22.86 24.12 3.15
N LYS A 135 23.86 23.77 2.33
CA LYS A 135 23.67 22.82 1.21
C LYS A 135 23.23 21.44 1.69
N LYS A 136 23.83 20.93 2.80
CA LYS A 136 23.41 19.65 3.39
C LYS A 136 21.98 19.72 3.93
N ILE A 137 21.63 20.81 4.61
CA ILE A 137 20.28 21.08 5.09
C ILE A 137 19.30 21.14 3.91
N SER A 138 19.62 21.91 2.87
CA SER A 138 18.80 22.03 1.66
C SER A 138 18.52 20.67 1.04
N PHE A 139 19.55 19.81 0.90
CA PHE A 139 19.38 18.47 0.32
C PHE A 139 18.44 17.55 1.16
N SER A 140 18.29 17.84 2.45
CA SER A 140 17.33 17.11 3.30
C SER A 140 15.87 17.54 3.12
N LEU A 141 15.64 18.72 2.51
CA LEU A 141 14.32 19.35 2.43
C LEU A 141 13.51 18.99 1.19
N TYR A 142 14.16 18.60 0.11
CA TYR A 142 13.46 18.37 -1.16
C TYR A 142 13.95 17.11 -1.88
N ASN A 143 13.14 16.62 -2.81
CA ASN A 143 13.47 15.52 -3.70
C ASN A 143 13.90 16.07 -5.07
N PRO A 144 15.18 15.97 -5.47
CA PRO A 144 15.67 16.57 -6.72
C PRO A 144 15.06 15.97 -7.99
N LEU A 145 14.33 14.85 -7.91
CA LEU A 145 13.61 14.26 -9.03
C LEU A 145 12.34 15.05 -9.41
N ILE A 146 11.72 15.72 -8.43
CA ILE A 146 10.45 16.42 -8.60
C ILE A 146 10.47 17.86 -8.09
N GLU A 147 11.48 18.23 -7.32
CA GLU A 147 11.59 19.55 -6.68
C GLU A 147 12.95 20.19 -6.95
N ARG A 148 12.98 21.49 -6.83
CA ARG A 148 14.18 22.34 -6.89
C ARG A 148 14.44 23.02 -5.56
N GLY A 149 15.69 23.25 -5.25
CA GLY A 149 16.14 24.05 -4.11
C GLY A 149 16.99 25.25 -4.56
N LEU A 150 16.72 26.41 -3.98
CA LEU A 150 17.54 27.63 -4.18
C LEU A 150 17.99 28.18 -2.83
N ILE A 151 19.29 28.44 -2.69
CA ILE A 151 19.88 28.98 -1.47
C ILE A 151 20.32 30.41 -1.75
N LEU A 152 19.88 31.36 -0.93
CA LEU A 152 20.32 32.75 -0.97
C LEU A 152 20.74 33.21 0.44
N SER A 153 21.79 33.98 0.55
CA SER A 153 22.16 34.68 1.80
C SER A 153 21.27 35.88 2.05
N PHE A 154 21.20 36.34 3.30
CA PHE A 154 20.50 37.55 3.66
C PHE A 154 20.95 38.75 2.82
N LYS A 155 22.30 38.87 2.57
CA LYS A 155 22.85 39.94 1.76
C LYS A 155 22.36 39.94 0.30
N GLU A 156 22.25 38.74 -0.30
CA GLU A 156 21.72 38.58 -1.67
C GLU A 156 20.23 38.93 -1.71
N LEU A 157 19.40 38.40 -0.79
CA LEU A 157 18.00 38.72 -0.73
C LEU A 157 17.72 40.19 -0.40
N LYS A 158 18.56 40.84 0.40
CA LYS A 158 18.43 42.27 0.67
C LYS A 158 18.67 43.09 -0.59
N LYS A 159 19.58 42.68 -1.48
CA LYS A 159 19.84 43.32 -2.77
C LYS A 159 18.73 43.07 -3.77
N GLU A 160 18.31 41.80 -3.91
CA GLU A 160 17.31 41.36 -4.91
C GLU A 160 15.85 41.59 -4.44
N LYS A 161 15.63 41.85 -3.15
CA LYS A 161 14.35 42.01 -2.44
C LYS A 161 13.43 40.79 -2.41
N SER A 162 13.51 39.89 -3.38
CA SER A 162 12.65 38.74 -3.63
C SER A 162 13.46 37.54 -4.13
N PHE A 163 12.91 36.33 -3.99
CA PHE A 163 13.31 35.21 -4.81
C PHE A 163 12.92 35.46 -6.29
N PRO A 164 13.53 34.76 -7.26
CA PRO A 164 13.28 35.02 -8.69
C PRO A 164 11.78 35.00 -9.03
N LEU A 165 11.34 36.04 -9.74
CA LEU A 165 9.98 36.16 -10.27
C LEU A 165 9.89 35.48 -11.64
N LYS A 166 10.12 34.16 -11.68
CA LYS A 166 10.09 33.35 -12.90
C LYS A 166 9.23 32.12 -12.67
N ALA A 167 8.18 31.97 -13.45
CA ALA A 167 7.30 30.81 -13.42
C ALA A 167 8.06 29.53 -13.85
N PRO A 168 7.89 28.41 -13.15
CA PRO A 168 8.47 27.12 -13.54
C PRO A 168 7.63 26.47 -14.65
N GLU A 169 7.66 27.06 -15.85
CA GLU A 169 6.91 26.56 -16.99
C GLU A 169 7.64 25.48 -17.77
N VAL A 170 6.88 24.56 -18.33
CA VAL A 170 7.38 23.54 -19.25
C VAL A 170 7.47 24.14 -20.64
N HIS A 171 8.64 24.10 -21.23
CA HIS A 171 8.87 24.45 -22.63
C HIS A 171 9.33 23.19 -23.36
N LEU A 172 8.43 22.55 -24.10
CA LEU A 172 8.76 21.40 -24.94
C LEU A 172 9.10 21.87 -26.35
N GLU A 173 10.18 21.31 -26.91
CA GLU A 173 10.52 21.53 -28.31
C GLU A 173 9.47 20.87 -29.21
N LYS A 174 9.16 21.55 -30.36
CA LYS A 174 8.32 20.94 -31.39
C LYS A 174 9.05 19.74 -31.98
N LYS A 175 8.49 18.55 -31.79
CA LYS A 175 8.97 17.30 -32.39
C LYS A 175 7.96 16.80 -33.42
N THR A 176 8.39 15.87 -34.25
CA THR A 176 7.49 15.16 -35.19
C THR A 176 6.38 14.49 -34.39
N PRO A 177 5.10 14.77 -34.68
CA PRO A 177 4.01 14.27 -33.83
C PRO A 177 3.95 12.75 -33.74
N VAL A 178 4.26 12.04 -34.82
CA VAL A 178 4.18 10.57 -34.91
C VAL A 178 5.33 10.05 -35.77
N SER A 179 6.09 9.10 -35.27
CA SER A 179 7.20 8.47 -35.98
C SER A 179 6.82 7.07 -36.44
N ILE A 180 7.29 6.68 -37.63
CA ILE A 180 7.21 5.30 -38.11
C ILE A 180 8.44 4.57 -37.57
N VAL A 181 8.23 3.39 -36.99
CA VAL A 181 9.30 2.56 -36.43
C VAL A 181 9.51 1.35 -37.31
N SER A 182 10.62 1.30 -38.06
CA SER A 182 10.92 0.11 -38.83
C SER A 182 11.28 -1.05 -37.96
N LEU A 183 10.54 -2.15 -38.09
CA LEU A 183 10.82 -3.42 -37.44
C LEU A 183 11.52 -4.40 -38.35
N ASN A 184 11.82 -4.04 -39.61
CA ASN A 184 12.63 -4.85 -40.51
C ASN A 184 14.13 -4.67 -40.22
N VAL A 185 14.54 -5.10 -39.05
CA VAL A 185 15.89 -4.96 -38.49
C VAL A 185 16.38 -6.28 -37.90
N SER A 186 17.65 -6.35 -37.51
CA SER A 186 18.23 -7.54 -36.85
C SER A 186 17.59 -7.85 -35.51
N ASP A 187 17.72 -9.13 -35.07
CA ASP A 187 17.26 -9.56 -33.73
C ASP A 187 17.90 -8.73 -32.63
N ASP A 188 19.19 -8.38 -32.75
CA ASP A 188 19.88 -7.54 -31.78
C ASP A 188 19.24 -6.14 -31.65
N GLU A 189 18.83 -5.55 -32.79
CA GLU A 189 18.15 -4.25 -32.76
C GLU A 189 16.72 -4.36 -32.25
N LEU A 190 16.00 -5.45 -32.52
CA LEU A 190 14.70 -5.74 -31.90
C LEU A 190 14.83 -5.83 -30.38
N VAL A 191 15.85 -6.52 -29.88
CA VAL A 191 16.16 -6.61 -28.44
C VAL A 191 16.45 -5.22 -27.87
N ARG A 192 17.21 -4.39 -28.59
CA ARG A 192 17.52 -3.01 -28.14
C ARG A 192 16.27 -2.13 -28.10
N ILE A 193 15.39 -2.19 -29.11
CA ILE A 193 14.11 -1.47 -29.11
C ILE A 193 13.28 -1.89 -27.88
N GLY A 194 13.13 -3.19 -27.65
CA GLY A 194 12.36 -3.70 -26.52
C GLY A 194 12.94 -3.32 -25.17
N LYS A 195 14.26 -3.32 -25.02
CA LYS A 195 14.96 -3.09 -23.75
C LYS A 195 15.22 -1.61 -23.46
N GLU A 196 15.60 -0.82 -24.47
CA GLU A 196 16.05 0.56 -24.32
C GLU A 196 15.03 1.58 -24.86
N GLY A 197 14.02 1.11 -25.60
CA GLY A 197 12.96 1.93 -26.18
C GLY A 197 13.22 2.37 -27.62
N ILE A 198 12.25 3.07 -28.17
CA ILE A 198 12.27 3.64 -29.52
C ILE A 198 13.31 4.76 -29.60
N MET A 199 14.02 4.87 -30.71
CA MET A 199 14.98 5.94 -30.96
C MET A 199 14.26 7.23 -31.37
N ASP A 200 14.52 8.32 -30.68
CA ASP A 200 14.07 9.65 -31.03
C ASP A 200 14.91 10.27 -32.16
N GLU A 201 14.41 11.33 -32.79
CA GLU A 201 15.09 12.07 -33.87
C GLU A 201 16.47 12.62 -33.47
N ASN A 202 16.67 12.88 -32.17
CA ASN A 202 17.94 13.36 -31.61
C ASN A 202 18.94 12.24 -31.27
N GLY A 203 18.64 10.97 -31.61
CA GLY A 203 19.47 9.81 -31.31
C GLY A 203 19.39 9.32 -29.86
N THR A 204 18.42 9.79 -29.06
CA THR A 204 18.19 9.34 -27.69
C THR A 204 17.06 8.30 -27.68
N ARG A 205 17.20 7.24 -26.90
CA ARG A 205 16.13 6.26 -26.70
C ARG A 205 15.17 6.73 -25.60
N ARG A 206 13.87 6.46 -25.78
CA ARG A 206 12.77 6.98 -24.95
C ARG A 206 12.67 6.32 -23.57
N GLY A 207 13.29 5.16 -23.37
CA GLY A 207 13.21 4.35 -22.17
C GLY A 207 12.64 2.95 -22.43
N PRO A 208 12.71 2.05 -21.45
CA PRO A 208 12.40 0.64 -21.66
C PRO A 208 10.91 0.41 -21.99
N LEU A 209 10.67 -0.37 -23.05
CA LEU A 209 9.36 -0.94 -23.37
C LEU A 209 9.07 -2.23 -22.60
N ALA A 210 10.11 -2.85 -22.02
CA ALA A 210 10.06 -4.14 -21.33
C ALA A 210 9.53 -5.30 -22.20
N LEU A 211 9.73 -5.22 -23.52
CA LEU A 211 9.37 -6.25 -24.49
C LEU A 211 10.62 -7.10 -24.82
N ASP A 212 10.50 -8.41 -24.69
CA ASP A 212 11.58 -9.32 -25.10
C ASP A 212 11.58 -9.61 -26.60
N LEU A 213 12.59 -10.35 -27.09
CA LEU A 213 12.71 -10.69 -28.49
C LEU A 213 11.49 -11.44 -29.05
N THR A 214 10.93 -12.37 -28.26
CA THR A 214 9.77 -13.16 -28.69
C THR A 214 8.56 -12.25 -28.91
N SER A 215 8.30 -11.34 -27.98
CA SER A 215 7.24 -10.33 -28.12
C SER A 215 7.47 -9.41 -29.30
N MET A 216 8.71 -8.94 -29.48
CA MET A 216 9.06 -8.04 -30.58
C MET A 216 8.90 -8.75 -31.96
N LYS A 217 9.18 -10.05 -32.05
CA LYS A 217 8.93 -10.83 -33.28
C LYS A 217 7.46 -11.01 -33.58
N VAL A 218 6.63 -11.26 -32.58
CA VAL A 218 5.17 -11.33 -32.75
C VAL A 218 4.60 -10.00 -33.22
N ILE A 219 5.09 -8.87 -32.68
CA ILE A 219 4.72 -7.54 -33.15
C ILE A 219 5.19 -7.33 -34.61
N GLN A 220 6.43 -7.67 -34.92
CA GLN A 220 6.97 -7.58 -36.27
C GLN A 220 6.10 -8.37 -37.28
N GLU A 221 5.76 -9.63 -36.99
CA GLU A 221 4.92 -10.47 -37.85
C GLU A 221 3.51 -9.89 -38.04
N TYR A 222 2.92 -9.35 -36.98
CA TYR A 222 1.58 -8.71 -37.06
C TYR A 222 1.60 -7.54 -38.05
N PHE A 223 2.57 -6.61 -37.94
CA PHE A 223 2.65 -5.45 -38.83
C PHE A 223 3.09 -5.83 -40.25
N GLN A 224 3.91 -6.86 -40.44
CA GLN A 224 4.22 -7.43 -41.76
C GLN A 224 2.96 -7.96 -42.47
N LYS A 225 2.07 -8.67 -41.73
CA LYS A 225 0.76 -9.12 -42.26
C LYS A 225 -0.15 -7.96 -42.66
N LEU A 226 -0.03 -6.82 -42.01
CA LEU A 226 -0.74 -5.60 -42.36
C LEU A 226 -0.10 -4.82 -43.52
N GLY A 227 1.06 -5.24 -44.01
CA GLY A 227 1.78 -4.61 -45.10
C GLY A 227 2.33 -3.22 -44.78
N ARG A 228 2.61 -2.95 -43.50
CA ARG A 228 3.15 -1.67 -43.06
C ARG A 228 4.02 -1.79 -41.81
N ASP A 229 4.88 -0.81 -41.60
CA ASP A 229 5.57 -0.64 -40.32
C ASP A 229 4.63 -0.03 -39.26
N PRO A 230 4.83 -0.31 -37.96
CA PRO A 230 4.09 0.33 -36.88
C PRO A 230 4.49 1.78 -36.68
N LYS A 231 3.54 2.54 -36.15
CA LYS A 231 3.83 3.85 -35.58
C LYS A 231 4.27 3.73 -34.13
N ASP A 232 5.01 4.70 -33.64
CA ASP A 232 5.54 4.73 -32.28
C ASP A 232 4.46 4.54 -31.21
N ILE A 233 3.34 5.22 -31.33
CA ILE A 233 2.19 5.08 -30.41
C ILE A 233 1.63 3.64 -30.38
N GLU A 234 1.72 2.88 -31.48
CA GLU A 234 1.25 1.50 -31.56
C GLU A 234 2.14 0.55 -30.74
N ILE A 235 3.46 0.73 -30.85
CA ILE A 235 4.43 -0.04 -30.06
C ILE A 235 4.32 0.32 -28.59
N GLU A 236 4.21 1.61 -28.26
CA GLU A 236 4.04 2.09 -26.88
C GLU A 236 2.75 1.54 -26.24
N ALA A 237 1.64 1.54 -26.98
CA ALA A 237 0.38 0.97 -26.51
C ALA A 237 0.50 -0.54 -26.22
N LEU A 238 1.13 -1.31 -27.12
CA LEU A 238 1.41 -2.74 -26.93
C LEU A 238 2.31 -2.97 -25.71
N ALA A 239 3.37 -2.16 -25.55
CA ALA A 239 4.29 -2.26 -24.43
C ALA A 239 3.59 -2.07 -23.07
N GLN A 240 2.66 -1.09 -22.96
CA GLN A 240 1.88 -0.91 -21.75
C GLN A 240 0.91 -2.07 -21.52
N THR A 241 0.13 -2.44 -22.53
CA THR A 241 -0.88 -3.52 -22.41
C THR A 241 -0.22 -4.88 -22.12
N TRP A 242 0.96 -5.15 -22.67
CA TRP A 242 1.71 -6.41 -22.51
C TRP A 242 2.71 -6.39 -21.34
N SER A 243 2.76 -5.30 -20.58
CA SER A 243 3.65 -5.21 -19.42
C SER A 243 3.35 -6.28 -18.38
N GLU A 244 4.37 -6.67 -17.59
CA GLU A 244 4.19 -7.58 -16.45
C GLU A 244 3.12 -7.06 -15.49
N HIS A 245 3.08 -5.75 -15.31
CA HIS A 245 2.10 -5.08 -14.44
C HIS A 245 0.65 -5.27 -14.89
N CYS A 246 0.38 -5.23 -16.22
CA CYS A 246 -0.98 -5.32 -16.77
C CYS A 246 -1.38 -6.78 -17.10
N LYS A 247 -0.44 -7.63 -17.48
CA LYS A 247 -0.72 -9.01 -17.92
C LYS A 247 -0.39 -10.07 -16.90
N HIS A 248 0.35 -9.74 -15.85
CA HIS A 248 0.74 -10.68 -14.79
C HIS A 248 1.39 -11.94 -15.40
N THR A 249 2.37 -11.76 -16.29
CA THR A 249 2.89 -12.82 -17.16
C THR A 249 3.52 -13.98 -16.38
N ILE A 250 4.16 -13.70 -15.24
CA ILE A 250 4.71 -14.73 -14.35
C ILE A 250 3.59 -15.64 -13.80
N PHE A 251 2.43 -15.10 -13.49
CA PHE A 251 1.27 -15.86 -13.02
C PHE A 251 0.47 -16.52 -14.15
N ALA A 252 0.53 -15.95 -15.34
CA ALA A 252 -0.23 -16.43 -16.51
C ALA A 252 0.51 -17.51 -17.30
N ASN A 253 1.85 -17.48 -17.36
CA ASN A 253 2.65 -18.40 -18.15
C ASN A 253 2.67 -19.81 -17.56
N PRO A 254 2.84 -20.85 -18.42
CA PRO A 254 3.12 -22.20 -17.97
C PRO A 254 4.41 -22.27 -17.14
N ILE A 255 4.38 -23.03 -16.05
CA ILE A 255 5.54 -23.27 -15.18
C ILE A 255 5.66 -24.77 -14.95
N ASP A 256 6.76 -25.39 -15.35
CA ASP A 256 7.01 -26.84 -15.25
C ASP A 256 5.81 -27.66 -15.80
N THR A 257 5.09 -28.37 -14.93
CA THR A 257 3.89 -29.16 -15.28
C THR A 257 2.57 -28.36 -15.21
N ILE A 258 2.61 -27.12 -14.73
CA ILE A 258 1.44 -26.25 -14.56
C ILE A 258 1.14 -25.55 -15.88
N LYS A 259 0.29 -26.15 -16.70
CA LYS A 259 0.04 -25.69 -18.09
C LYS A 259 -0.69 -24.34 -18.18
N ASP A 260 -1.62 -24.06 -17.26
CA ASP A 260 -2.48 -22.88 -17.28
C ASP A 260 -1.97 -21.74 -16.37
N GLY A 261 -0.70 -21.81 -15.92
CA GLY A 261 -0.09 -20.85 -15.02
C GLY A 261 -0.67 -20.89 -13.59
N LEU A 262 -0.08 -20.10 -12.71
CA LEU A 262 -0.43 -20.08 -11.28
C LEU A 262 -1.82 -19.48 -11.04
N TYR A 263 -2.15 -18.41 -11.77
CA TYR A 263 -3.42 -17.70 -11.58
C TYR A 263 -4.64 -18.58 -11.86
N LYS A 264 -4.72 -19.17 -13.06
CA LYS A 264 -5.88 -19.99 -13.45
C LYS A 264 -5.96 -21.26 -12.62
N THR A 265 -4.81 -21.94 -12.41
CA THR A 265 -4.74 -23.22 -11.72
C THR A 265 -5.06 -23.09 -10.24
N TYR A 266 -4.42 -22.17 -9.55
CA TYR A 266 -4.51 -22.11 -8.10
C TYR A 266 -5.41 -20.97 -7.59
N ILE A 267 -5.18 -19.72 -8.00
CA ILE A 267 -5.93 -18.58 -7.43
C ILE A 267 -7.40 -18.61 -7.87
N LYS A 268 -7.63 -18.55 -9.18
CA LYS A 268 -8.98 -18.61 -9.75
C LYS A 268 -9.60 -19.99 -9.57
N GLY A 269 -8.77 -21.05 -9.66
CA GLY A 269 -9.17 -22.44 -9.45
C GLY A 269 -9.74 -22.70 -8.07
N ALA A 270 -9.09 -22.21 -7.00
CA ALA A 270 -9.59 -22.29 -5.63
C ALA A 270 -10.95 -21.64 -5.48
N THR A 271 -11.08 -20.43 -5.97
CA THR A 271 -12.33 -19.66 -5.86
C THR A 271 -13.47 -20.32 -6.62
N ASN A 272 -13.22 -20.80 -7.85
CA ASN A 272 -14.24 -21.52 -8.62
C ASN A 272 -14.71 -22.77 -7.91
N LEU A 273 -13.81 -23.54 -7.30
CA LEU A 273 -14.15 -24.73 -6.54
C LEU A 273 -14.97 -24.41 -5.29
N ILE A 274 -14.57 -23.36 -4.53
CA ILE A 274 -15.30 -22.93 -3.34
C ILE A 274 -16.71 -22.46 -3.70
N ARG A 275 -16.84 -21.61 -4.72
CA ARG A 275 -18.16 -21.12 -5.20
C ARG A 275 -19.06 -22.27 -5.64
N LYS A 276 -18.50 -23.23 -6.38
CA LYS A 276 -19.24 -24.45 -6.77
C LYS A 276 -19.70 -25.24 -5.55
N ASN A 277 -18.86 -25.39 -4.53
CA ASN A 277 -19.20 -26.13 -3.31
C ASN A 277 -20.22 -25.40 -2.44
N LYS A 278 -20.19 -24.07 -2.40
CA LYS A 278 -21.19 -23.25 -1.68
C LYS A 278 -22.57 -23.23 -2.38
N GLY A 279 -22.58 -23.34 -3.71
CA GLY A 279 -23.84 -23.40 -4.47
C GLY A 279 -24.74 -22.19 -4.20
N GLN A 280 -25.90 -22.39 -3.56
CA GLN A 280 -26.84 -21.32 -3.23
C GLN A 280 -26.36 -20.38 -2.12
N ASP A 281 -25.41 -20.84 -1.31
CA ASP A 281 -24.78 -20.03 -0.24
C ASP A 281 -23.57 -19.22 -0.74
N ASP A 282 -23.35 -19.17 -2.07
CA ASP A 282 -22.29 -18.36 -2.66
C ASP A 282 -22.60 -16.87 -2.49
N PHE A 283 -21.73 -16.20 -1.74
CA PHE A 283 -21.85 -14.78 -1.45
C PHE A 283 -20.96 -13.88 -2.34
N CYS A 284 -20.21 -14.49 -3.26
CA CYS A 284 -19.38 -13.75 -4.23
C CYS A 284 -20.23 -13.17 -5.34
N VAL A 285 -20.04 -11.89 -5.63
CA VAL A 285 -20.80 -11.17 -6.67
C VAL A 285 -19.96 -10.96 -7.92
N SER A 286 -18.80 -10.36 -7.78
CA SER A 286 -17.84 -10.12 -8.86
C SER A 286 -16.45 -10.53 -8.39
N VAL A 287 -15.79 -11.41 -9.13
CA VAL A 287 -14.52 -12.03 -8.75
C VAL A 287 -13.60 -12.07 -9.96
N PHE A 288 -12.48 -11.39 -9.91
CA PHE A 288 -11.47 -11.30 -10.97
C PHE A 288 -12.00 -10.84 -12.34
N SER A 289 -13.08 -10.07 -12.34
CA SER A 289 -13.74 -9.58 -13.56
C SER A 289 -13.95 -8.07 -13.60
N ASP A 290 -13.58 -7.36 -12.55
CA ASP A 290 -13.74 -5.91 -12.41
C ASP A 290 -12.56 -5.34 -11.61
N ASN A 291 -12.48 -4.01 -11.48
CA ASN A 291 -11.43 -3.30 -10.75
C ASN A 291 -11.27 -3.76 -9.28
N SER A 292 -12.32 -4.30 -8.66
CA SER A 292 -12.31 -4.78 -7.28
C SER A 292 -13.08 -6.10 -7.15
N GLY A 293 -12.80 -6.88 -6.10
CA GLY A 293 -13.61 -8.05 -5.76
C GLY A 293 -14.81 -7.65 -4.90
N GLY A 294 -15.98 -8.24 -5.16
CA GLY A 294 -17.23 -7.92 -4.48
C GLY A 294 -17.91 -9.11 -3.82
N ILE A 295 -18.42 -8.92 -2.59
CA ILE A 295 -19.22 -9.90 -1.85
C ILE A 295 -20.52 -9.27 -1.35
N ILE A 296 -21.51 -10.09 -1.09
CA ILE A 296 -22.78 -9.63 -0.49
C ILE A 296 -22.53 -9.14 0.93
N PHE A 297 -22.97 -7.93 1.25
CA PHE A 297 -22.97 -7.39 2.60
C PHE A 297 -24.30 -7.67 3.31
N ASP A 298 -25.40 -7.35 2.64
CA ASP A 298 -26.77 -7.64 3.08
C ASP A 298 -27.73 -7.72 1.87
N ASP A 299 -29.01 -7.62 2.09
CA ASP A 299 -30.00 -7.71 1.01
C ASP A 299 -29.94 -6.52 0.05
N ASP A 300 -29.46 -5.37 0.52
CA ASP A 300 -29.47 -4.11 -0.22
C ASP A 300 -28.08 -3.72 -0.76
N PHE A 301 -26.98 -4.22 -0.17
CA PHE A 301 -25.64 -3.75 -0.46
C PHE A 301 -24.65 -4.87 -0.80
N ILE A 302 -23.67 -4.51 -1.62
CA ILE A 302 -22.43 -5.24 -1.90
C ILE A 302 -21.29 -4.48 -1.25
N ILE A 303 -20.35 -5.20 -0.61
CA ILE A 303 -19.09 -4.67 -0.13
C ILE A 303 -17.97 -5.15 -1.06
N THR A 304 -17.04 -4.26 -1.39
CA THR A 304 -15.90 -4.61 -2.25
C THR A 304 -14.59 -4.47 -1.49
N HIS A 305 -13.57 -5.20 -1.92
CA HIS A 305 -12.22 -4.99 -1.40
C HIS A 305 -11.19 -5.12 -2.53
N LYS A 306 -10.25 -4.17 -2.55
CA LYS A 306 -9.12 -4.11 -3.47
C LYS A 306 -7.85 -3.84 -2.70
N VAL A 307 -6.76 -4.46 -3.14
CA VAL A 307 -5.41 -4.22 -2.65
C VAL A 307 -4.48 -3.90 -3.82
N GLU A 308 -3.53 -3.02 -3.59
CA GLU A 308 -2.53 -2.60 -4.56
C GLU A 308 -1.16 -2.43 -3.90
N THR A 309 -0.11 -2.34 -4.73
CA THR A 309 1.25 -2.02 -4.30
C THR A 309 1.81 -0.83 -5.07
N HIS A 310 2.56 0.02 -4.37
CA HIS A 310 3.22 1.17 -5.01
C HIS A 310 4.69 1.27 -4.60
N ASN A 311 5.46 0.21 -4.88
CA ASN A 311 6.81 -0.05 -4.34
C ASN A 311 7.89 0.83 -4.99
N SER A 312 8.08 0.68 -6.31
CA SER A 312 9.13 1.36 -7.07
C SER A 312 8.99 2.89 -7.06
N PRO A 313 7.80 3.45 -7.30
CA PRO A 313 7.61 4.89 -7.21
C PRO A 313 7.89 5.44 -5.80
N SER A 314 7.48 4.72 -4.74
CA SER A 314 7.74 5.13 -3.36
C SER A 314 9.21 5.03 -2.94
N ALA A 315 10.01 4.23 -3.63
CA ALA A 315 11.46 4.21 -3.42
C ALA A 315 12.15 5.46 -3.99
N LEU A 316 11.64 6.00 -5.11
CA LEU A 316 12.16 7.20 -5.77
C LEU A 316 11.58 8.49 -5.20
N ASP A 317 10.28 8.51 -4.98
CA ASP A 317 9.55 9.59 -4.32
C ASP A 317 8.60 9.04 -3.26
N PRO A 318 9.06 8.94 -2.01
CA PRO A 318 8.30 8.32 -0.94
C PRO A 318 6.93 8.96 -0.70
N PHE A 319 6.83 10.27 -0.78
CA PHE A 319 5.57 11.00 -0.58
C PHE A 319 4.65 10.86 -1.81
N GLY A 320 5.14 11.22 -3.00
CA GLY A 320 4.34 11.19 -4.23
C GLY A 320 3.94 9.76 -4.61
N GLY A 321 4.85 8.78 -4.48
CA GLY A 321 4.54 7.38 -4.74
C GLY A 321 3.48 6.82 -3.79
N ALA A 322 3.54 7.14 -2.50
CA ALA A 322 2.59 6.62 -1.53
C ALA A 322 1.20 7.29 -1.62
N ILE A 323 1.14 8.61 -1.86
CA ILE A 323 -0.14 9.30 -2.08
C ILE A 323 -0.82 8.79 -3.36
N THR A 324 -0.05 8.56 -4.42
CA THR A 324 -0.56 7.96 -5.67
C THR A 324 -1.09 6.56 -5.43
N GLY A 325 -0.41 5.74 -4.64
CA GLY A 325 -0.86 4.39 -4.30
C GLY A 325 -2.24 4.38 -3.64
N ILE A 326 -2.44 5.20 -2.59
CA ILE A 326 -3.71 5.20 -1.85
C ILE A 326 -4.86 5.86 -2.65
N VAL A 327 -4.61 6.92 -3.42
CA VAL A 327 -5.65 7.49 -4.28
C VAL A 327 -5.93 6.58 -5.48
N GLY A 328 -4.92 5.84 -5.97
CA GLY A 328 -5.06 4.84 -7.04
C GLY A 328 -6.01 3.72 -6.64
N VAL A 329 -5.77 3.05 -5.51
CA VAL A 329 -6.63 1.96 -5.04
C VAL A 329 -8.06 2.43 -4.72
N ASN A 330 -8.24 3.72 -4.36
CA ASN A 330 -9.57 4.30 -4.21
C ASN A 330 -10.28 4.43 -5.57
N ARG A 331 -9.56 4.73 -6.68
CA ARG A 331 -10.14 4.76 -8.02
C ARG A 331 -10.57 3.39 -8.50
N ASP A 332 -9.81 2.33 -8.20
CA ASP A 332 -10.25 0.95 -8.46
C ASP A 332 -11.63 0.67 -7.83
N THR A 333 -11.81 1.11 -6.58
CA THR A 333 -13.11 0.98 -5.92
C THR A 333 -14.20 1.80 -6.61
N ILE A 334 -13.91 3.04 -7.02
CA ILE A 334 -14.85 3.88 -7.77
C ILE A 334 -15.15 3.26 -9.15
N GLY A 335 -14.18 2.57 -9.75
CA GLY A 335 -14.34 1.83 -11.01
C GLY A 335 -15.18 0.55 -10.89
N PHE A 336 -15.43 0.02 -9.70
CA PHE A 336 -16.19 -1.22 -9.54
C PHE A 336 -17.67 -1.04 -9.90
N GLY A 337 -18.16 -1.89 -10.80
CA GLY A 337 -19.54 -1.85 -11.28
C GLY A 337 -19.91 -0.46 -11.80
N LEU A 338 -21.06 0.01 -11.36
CA LEU A 338 -21.52 1.38 -11.64
C LEU A 338 -21.05 2.40 -10.56
N GLY A 339 -19.89 2.18 -9.95
CA GLY A 339 -19.28 3.11 -9.00
C GLY A 339 -19.52 2.78 -7.53
N ALA A 340 -18.63 2.00 -6.90
CA ALA A 340 -18.69 1.79 -5.45
C ALA A 340 -18.12 2.99 -4.68
N LYS A 341 -18.74 3.32 -3.55
CA LYS A 341 -18.29 4.38 -2.64
C LYS A 341 -17.16 3.86 -1.77
N PRO A 342 -15.95 4.45 -1.78
CA PRO A 342 -14.90 4.11 -0.81
C PRO A 342 -15.35 4.42 0.62
N ILE A 343 -15.28 3.43 1.51
CA ILE A 343 -15.75 3.51 2.90
C ILE A 343 -14.68 3.21 3.94
N ALA A 344 -13.58 2.58 3.54
CA ALA A 344 -12.43 2.36 4.41
C ALA A 344 -11.15 2.18 3.58
N ASN A 345 -10.02 2.65 4.11
CA ASN A 345 -8.68 2.38 3.60
C ASN A 345 -7.90 1.47 4.56
N ALA A 346 -6.94 0.74 3.98
CA ALA A 346 -5.95 -0.04 4.69
C ALA A 346 -4.55 0.27 4.15
N TYR A 347 -3.52 0.03 4.98
CA TYR A 347 -2.12 0.18 4.60
C TYR A 347 -1.27 -0.97 5.12
N GLY A 348 -0.15 -1.20 4.46
CA GLY A 348 0.87 -2.14 4.93
C GLY A 348 2.24 -1.68 4.46
N PHE A 349 3.20 -1.59 5.36
CA PHE A 349 4.52 -1.11 5.02
C PHE A 349 5.60 -2.10 5.40
N CYS A 350 6.54 -2.33 4.45
CA CYS A 350 7.77 -3.07 4.72
C CYS A 350 8.95 -2.16 4.37
N PHE A 351 9.73 -1.78 5.39
CA PHE A 351 10.85 -0.86 5.27
C PHE A 351 12.17 -1.50 5.66
N GLY A 352 13.27 -0.98 5.14
CA GLY A 352 14.59 -1.17 5.70
C GLY A 352 14.67 -0.61 7.12
N ASN A 353 15.72 -0.97 7.85
CA ASN A 353 15.92 -0.45 9.20
C ASN A 353 16.05 1.09 9.19
N PRO A 354 15.17 1.84 9.87
CA PRO A 354 15.21 3.30 9.87
C PRO A 354 16.47 3.90 10.50
N GLU A 355 17.24 3.10 11.23
CA GLU A 355 18.53 3.50 11.79
C GLU A 355 19.72 3.26 10.83
N ASP A 356 19.48 2.69 9.63
CA ASP A 356 20.52 2.46 8.63
C ASP A 356 20.77 3.73 7.80
N GLU A 357 21.92 4.35 8.05
CA GLU A 357 22.38 5.57 7.37
C GLU A 357 23.34 5.31 6.20
N ARG A 358 23.73 4.05 5.93
CA ARG A 358 24.65 3.72 4.83
C ARG A 358 24.09 4.23 3.50
N ALA A 359 24.91 4.83 2.66
CA ALA A 359 24.46 5.33 1.36
C ALA A 359 24.38 4.22 0.31
N LEU A 360 23.33 4.25 -0.51
CA LEU A 360 23.19 3.46 -1.74
C LEU A 360 23.04 4.40 -2.93
N TYR A 361 23.55 3.98 -4.08
CA TYR A 361 23.50 4.73 -5.32
C TYR A 361 23.03 3.80 -6.44
N ARG A 362 22.22 4.32 -7.37
CA ARG A 362 21.77 3.57 -8.54
C ARG A 362 22.85 3.54 -9.63
N ASP A 363 23.72 4.53 -9.68
CA ASP A 363 24.78 4.71 -10.67
C ASP A 363 26.18 4.62 -10.07
N LYS A 364 27.16 4.24 -10.89
CA LYS A 364 28.57 4.10 -10.50
C LYS A 364 29.21 5.44 -10.16
N GLU A 365 28.79 6.51 -10.81
CA GLU A 365 29.28 7.88 -10.63
C GLU A 365 28.72 8.52 -9.35
N LYS A 366 27.85 7.85 -8.62
CA LYS A 366 27.23 8.28 -7.36
C LYS A 366 26.41 9.58 -7.47
N LYS A 367 25.85 9.84 -8.64
CA LYS A 367 24.96 10.98 -8.91
C LYS A 367 23.52 10.71 -8.47
N GLN A 368 23.09 9.45 -8.55
CA GLN A 368 21.74 9.01 -8.27
C GLN A 368 21.64 8.31 -6.90
N LYS A 369 21.70 9.11 -5.85
CA LYS A 369 21.65 8.62 -4.46
C LYS A 369 20.22 8.16 -4.08
N MET A 370 20.10 6.99 -3.46
CA MET A 370 18.87 6.53 -2.84
C MET A 370 18.62 7.22 -1.50
N PHE A 371 17.37 7.44 -1.16
CA PHE A 371 17.01 7.93 0.17
C PHE A 371 17.30 6.89 1.26
N PRO A 372 17.69 7.33 2.47
CA PRO A 372 17.83 6.44 3.61
C PRO A 372 16.45 5.90 4.04
N PRO A 373 16.39 4.69 4.64
CA PRO A 373 15.13 4.04 5.02
C PRO A 373 14.22 4.91 5.89
N LYS A 374 14.76 5.69 6.81
CA LYS A 374 13.99 6.61 7.64
C LYS A 374 13.23 7.65 6.81
N ARG A 375 13.90 8.28 5.83
CA ARG A 375 13.25 9.27 4.94
C ARG A 375 12.18 8.63 4.05
N ILE A 376 12.43 7.41 3.55
CA ILE A 376 11.43 6.64 2.80
C ILE A 376 10.21 6.38 3.69
N MET A 377 10.41 5.87 4.89
CA MET A 377 9.35 5.59 5.86
C MET A 377 8.51 6.84 6.17
N GLU A 378 9.16 7.95 6.53
CA GLU A 378 8.47 9.22 6.87
C GLU A 378 7.67 9.76 5.68
N GLY A 379 8.24 9.73 4.47
CA GLY A 379 7.56 10.18 3.26
C GLY A 379 6.36 9.31 2.89
N VAL A 380 6.50 7.98 2.95
CA VAL A 380 5.41 7.02 2.68
C VAL A 380 4.26 7.18 3.68
N ILE A 381 4.57 7.24 4.98
CA ILE A 381 3.56 7.45 6.02
C ILE A 381 2.79 8.74 5.75
N LYS A 382 3.50 9.82 5.43
CA LYS A 382 2.90 11.13 5.13
C LYS A 382 2.07 11.11 3.84
N GLY A 383 2.52 10.42 2.80
CA GLY A 383 1.78 10.28 1.54
C GLY A 383 0.44 9.58 1.72
N VAL A 384 0.42 8.45 2.42
CA VAL A 384 -0.83 7.74 2.75
C VAL A 384 -1.72 8.57 3.68
N ASN A 385 -1.14 9.31 4.64
CA ASN A 385 -1.89 10.23 5.51
C ASN A 385 -2.65 11.28 4.67
N VAL A 386 -1.95 11.99 3.79
CA VAL A 386 -2.56 13.05 2.97
C VAL A 386 -3.58 12.46 1.99
N GLY A 387 -3.24 11.36 1.31
CA GLY A 387 -4.13 10.71 0.35
C GLY A 387 -5.43 10.21 0.97
N GLY A 388 -5.37 9.55 2.13
CA GLY A 388 -6.54 9.05 2.84
C GLY A 388 -7.36 10.15 3.51
N ASN A 389 -6.72 10.98 4.34
CA ASN A 389 -7.40 12.00 5.13
C ASN A 389 -8.05 13.07 4.24
N CYS A 390 -7.36 13.57 3.20
CA CYS A 390 -7.94 14.57 2.28
C CYS A 390 -9.02 13.98 1.37
N SER A 391 -9.04 12.67 1.14
CA SER A 391 -10.15 11.98 0.44
C SER A 391 -11.39 11.80 1.32
N GLY A 392 -11.28 12.02 2.63
CA GLY A 392 -12.38 11.79 3.58
C GLY A 392 -12.77 10.32 3.70
N ILE A 393 -11.80 9.42 3.56
CA ILE A 393 -11.97 7.97 3.68
C ILE A 393 -11.24 7.52 4.94
N PRO A 394 -11.90 6.83 5.90
CA PRO A 394 -11.25 6.41 7.13
C PRO A 394 -10.20 5.34 6.86
N THR A 395 -8.97 5.54 7.36
CA THR A 395 -7.89 4.55 7.26
C THR A 395 -7.90 3.68 8.52
N VAL A 396 -8.62 2.57 8.46
CA VAL A 396 -9.02 1.78 9.63
C VAL A 396 -8.03 0.68 9.99
N SER A 397 -7.25 0.16 9.04
CA SER A 397 -6.42 -1.03 9.22
C SER A 397 -5.00 -0.82 8.69
N GLY A 398 -4.01 -1.44 9.35
CA GLY A 398 -2.67 -1.46 8.81
C GLY A 398 -1.63 -2.12 9.70
N PHE A 399 -0.43 -2.30 9.11
CA PHE A 399 0.73 -2.86 9.77
C PHE A 399 2.03 -2.21 9.27
N VAL A 400 3.12 -2.45 9.99
CA VAL A 400 4.48 -2.12 9.56
C VAL A 400 5.44 -3.26 9.92
N LYS A 401 6.36 -3.59 9.01
CA LYS A 401 7.43 -4.58 9.18
C LYS A 401 8.77 -4.01 8.75
N TYR A 402 9.85 -4.47 9.39
CA TYR A 402 11.20 -4.02 9.13
C TYR A 402 12.11 -5.21 8.86
N ASP A 403 12.80 -5.16 7.72
CA ASP A 403 13.86 -6.11 7.34
C ASP A 403 14.86 -5.35 6.46
N ASP A 404 16.16 -5.57 6.66
CA ASP A 404 17.20 -4.86 5.91
C ASP A 404 17.13 -5.11 4.39
N ARG A 405 16.49 -6.18 3.97
CA ARG A 405 16.26 -6.51 2.55
C ARG A 405 15.25 -5.60 1.86
N PHE A 406 14.42 -4.86 2.61
CA PHE A 406 13.53 -3.84 2.04
C PHE A 406 14.21 -2.48 1.83
N ARG A 407 15.52 -2.38 2.11
CA ARG A 407 16.27 -1.14 1.99
C ARG A 407 16.41 -0.65 0.55
N GLY A 408 16.62 -1.57 -0.40
CA GLY A 408 16.76 -1.23 -1.82
C GLY A 408 15.44 -0.85 -2.47
N LYS A 409 14.36 -1.53 -2.06
CA LYS A 409 13.01 -1.31 -2.56
C LYS A 409 12.02 -1.59 -1.42
N PRO A 410 11.36 -0.58 -0.86
CA PRO A 410 10.34 -0.77 0.15
C PRO A 410 9.11 -1.44 -0.45
N LEU A 411 8.27 -2.07 0.39
CA LEU A 411 6.93 -2.47 -0.03
C LEU A 411 5.90 -1.52 0.60
N VAL A 412 5.04 -1.00 -0.25
CA VAL A 412 3.97 -0.09 0.12
C VAL A 412 2.66 -0.68 -0.37
N PHE A 413 2.00 -1.40 0.52
CA PHE A 413 0.68 -1.97 0.31
C PHE A 413 -0.38 -0.94 0.68
N VAL A 414 -1.40 -0.83 -0.15
CA VAL A 414 -2.58 -0.02 0.09
C VAL A 414 -3.83 -0.82 -0.24
N GLY A 415 -4.91 -0.55 0.49
CA GLY A 415 -6.18 -1.23 0.27
C GLY A 415 -7.35 -0.29 0.45
N THR A 416 -8.47 -0.63 -0.19
CA THR A 416 -9.71 0.10 -0.02
C THR A 416 -10.90 -0.86 0.01
N VAL A 417 -11.89 -0.48 0.80
CA VAL A 417 -13.19 -1.15 0.86
C VAL A 417 -14.24 -0.22 0.29
N GLY A 418 -15.07 -0.73 -0.60
CA GLY A 418 -16.17 0.00 -1.19
C GLY A 418 -17.53 -0.53 -0.75
N LEU A 419 -18.55 0.30 -0.90
CA LEU A 419 -19.96 -0.05 -0.70
C LEU A 419 -20.78 0.40 -1.90
N ILE A 420 -21.60 -0.49 -2.46
CA ILE A 420 -22.48 -0.16 -3.57
C ILE A 420 -23.86 -0.82 -3.33
N PRO A 421 -24.98 -0.14 -3.62
CA PRO A 421 -26.29 -0.78 -3.62
C PRO A 421 -26.31 -1.98 -4.59
N LYS A 422 -26.94 -3.09 -4.24
CA LYS A 422 -27.07 -4.26 -5.13
C LYS A 422 -27.75 -3.91 -6.45
N LYS A 423 -28.74 -3.02 -6.39
CA LYS A 423 -29.48 -2.55 -7.57
C LYS A 423 -29.55 -1.04 -7.59
N ILE A 424 -29.44 -0.47 -8.79
CA ILE A 424 -29.62 0.95 -9.08
C ILE A 424 -30.60 1.03 -10.24
N ASN A 425 -31.71 1.74 -10.04
CA ASN A 425 -32.78 1.86 -11.05
C ASN A 425 -33.21 0.51 -11.64
N GLY A 426 -33.28 -0.54 -10.80
CA GLY A 426 -33.73 -1.88 -11.17
C GLY A 426 -32.67 -2.79 -11.80
N LYS A 427 -31.49 -2.26 -12.16
CA LYS A 427 -30.35 -3.00 -12.72
C LYS A 427 -29.38 -3.44 -11.62
N PHE A 428 -28.72 -4.58 -11.77
CA PHE A 428 -27.63 -4.96 -10.89
C PHE A 428 -26.45 -3.99 -11.04
N SER A 429 -26.00 -3.42 -9.94
CA SER A 429 -25.00 -2.36 -9.94
C SER A 429 -23.57 -2.83 -10.26
N HIS A 430 -23.30 -4.12 -10.09
CA HIS A 430 -22.02 -4.74 -10.43
C HIS A 430 -21.92 -5.13 -11.92
N GLU A 431 -23.02 -5.02 -12.65
CA GLU A 431 -23.05 -5.27 -14.09
C GLU A 431 -22.89 -3.93 -14.82
N LYS A 432 -21.79 -3.76 -15.50
CA LYS A 432 -21.48 -2.60 -16.35
C LYS A 432 -21.08 -3.08 -17.74
N CYS A 433 -21.39 -2.29 -18.76
CA CYS A 433 -20.98 -2.61 -20.12
C CYS A 433 -21.01 -1.34 -20.97
N ALA A 434 -19.88 -0.96 -21.56
CA ALA A 434 -19.82 0.07 -22.59
C ALA A 434 -20.65 -0.34 -23.79
N GLN A 435 -21.30 0.61 -24.45
CA GLN A 435 -22.17 0.36 -25.59
C GLN A 435 -21.61 1.02 -26.85
N ALA A 436 -21.64 0.31 -27.98
CA ALA A 436 -21.30 0.93 -29.26
C ALA A 436 -22.22 2.12 -29.54
N GLY A 437 -21.67 3.26 -29.91
CA GLY A 437 -22.37 4.53 -30.08
C GLY A 437 -22.35 5.46 -28.86
N ASP A 438 -21.91 4.99 -27.69
CA ASP A 438 -21.69 5.85 -26.52
C ASP A 438 -20.43 6.69 -26.70
N TYR A 439 -20.42 7.89 -26.11
CA TYR A 439 -19.23 8.70 -26.02
C TYR A 439 -18.20 8.09 -25.07
N ILE A 440 -16.93 8.16 -25.47
CA ILE A 440 -15.79 7.95 -24.56
C ILE A 440 -15.55 9.28 -23.86
N VAL A 441 -15.80 9.30 -22.54
CA VAL A 441 -15.64 10.52 -21.74
C VAL A 441 -14.53 10.32 -20.71
N VAL A 442 -13.51 11.17 -20.76
CA VAL A 442 -12.48 11.27 -19.73
C VAL A 442 -12.89 12.35 -18.73
N VAL A 443 -12.89 12.02 -17.44
CA VAL A 443 -13.23 12.94 -16.36
C VAL A 443 -12.09 13.08 -15.34
N GLY A 444 -11.95 14.27 -14.77
CA GLY A 444 -11.00 14.56 -13.68
C GLY A 444 -9.78 15.35 -14.12
N GLY A 445 -8.59 14.91 -13.72
CA GLY A 445 -7.33 15.62 -13.94
C GLY A 445 -6.88 15.68 -15.40
N ARG A 446 -5.95 16.58 -15.71
CA ARG A 446 -5.36 16.78 -17.06
C ARG A 446 -4.11 15.93 -17.26
N VAL A 447 -3.77 15.63 -18.49
CA VAL A 447 -2.60 14.83 -18.87
C VAL A 447 -1.33 15.67 -18.89
N GLY A 448 -0.27 15.18 -18.28
CA GLY A 448 1.10 15.67 -18.33
C GLY A 448 2.09 14.57 -18.73
N ALA A 449 3.38 14.85 -18.64
CA ALA A 449 4.43 13.83 -18.86
C ALA A 449 4.68 12.92 -17.62
N ASP A 450 3.90 13.06 -16.58
CA ASP A 450 3.99 12.26 -15.37
C ASP A 450 3.43 10.84 -15.59
N GLY A 451 4.11 9.85 -15.02
CA GLY A 451 3.75 8.42 -15.09
C GLY A 451 4.01 7.77 -16.45
N ILE A 452 4.74 8.42 -17.37
CA ILE A 452 5.14 7.78 -18.63
C ILE A 452 6.04 6.57 -18.31
N HIS A 453 5.68 5.41 -18.85
CA HIS A 453 6.31 4.11 -18.57
C HIS A 453 6.19 3.67 -17.10
N GLY A 454 5.24 4.17 -16.33
CA GLY A 454 5.03 3.82 -14.93
C GLY A 454 4.72 2.33 -14.76
N ALA A 455 3.84 1.77 -15.57
CA ALA A 455 3.48 0.34 -15.56
C ALA A 455 4.70 -0.55 -15.84
N THR A 456 5.49 -0.24 -16.87
CA THR A 456 6.70 -1.01 -17.19
C THR A 456 7.76 -0.89 -16.11
N PHE A 457 7.97 0.31 -15.56
CA PHE A 457 8.94 0.55 -14.49
C PHE A 457 8.58 -0.13 -13.17
N SER A 458 7.31 -0.23 -12.84
CA SER A 458 6.85 -0.83 -11.58
C SER A 458 7.25 -2.30 -11.43
N SER A 459 7.40 -3.01 -12.57
CA SER A 459 7.69 -4.44 -12.64
C SER A 459 9.06 -4.75 -13.26
N VAL A 460 10.06 -3.88 -13.04
CA VAL A 460 11.46 -4.13 -13.39
C VAL A 460 12.38 -3.88 -12.20
N THR A 461 13.58 -4.45 -12.27
CA THR A 461 14.64 -4.20 -11.28
C THR A 461 14.99 -2.71 -11.25
N MET A 462 15.09 -2.13 -10.06
CA MET A 462 15.49 -0.74 -9.89
C MET A 462 16.99 -0.57 -10.05
N ASP A 463 17.40 0.29 -10.99
CA ASP A 463 18.80 0.59 -11.28
C ASP A 463 18.98 2.03 -11.81
N SER A 464 20.14 2.30 -12.46
CA SER A 464 20.45 3.63 -13.01
C SER A 464 19.57 4.04 -14.21
N SER A 465 18.90 3.10 -14.87
CA SER A 465 18.01 3.37 -16.01
C SER A 465 16.58 3.75 -15.59
N SER A 466 16.27 3.61 -14.30
CA SER A 466 14.93 3.91 -13.75
C SER A 466 14.53 5.37 -14.01
N PRO A 467 13.45 5.63 -14.79
CA PRO A 467 13.11 6.98 -15.25
C PRO A 467 12.48 7.82 -14.13
N ALA A 468 12.90 9.08 -14.01
CA ALA A 468 12.29 10.03 -13.07
C ALA A 468 10.83 10.37 -13.47
N THR A 469 10.49 10.29 -14.76
CA THR A 469 9.15 10.56 -15.29
C THR A 469 8.11 9.50 -14.87
N ALA A 470 8.54 8.33 -14.41
CA ALA A 470 7.63 7.34 -13.85
C ALA A 470 7.02 7.74 -12.50
N VAL A 471 7.55 8.80 -11.86
CA VAL A 471 7.00 9.34 -10.62
C VAL A 471 5.72 10.13 -10.92
N GLN A 472 4.70 9.90 -10.11
CA GLN A 472 3.40 10.56 -10.18
C GLN A 472 3.09 11.17 -8.81
N ILE A 473 2.28 12.23 -8.79
CA ILE A 473 1.79 12.84 -7.55
C ILE A 473 0.27 12.88 -7.61
N GLY A 474 -0.38 12.16 -6.69
CA GLY A 474 -1.82 12.14 -6.57
C GLY A 474 -2.39 13.45 -6.02
N ASP A 475 -3.59 13.83 -6.48
CA ASP A 475 -4.35 14.98 -5.99
C ASP A 475 -5.68 14.53 -5.36
N PRO A 476 -5.72 14.34 -4.04
CA PRO A 476 -6.92 13.84 -3.36
C PRO A 476 -8.14 14.74 -3.51
N ILE A 477 -7.97 16.06 -3.67
CA ILE A 477 -9.09 17.02 -3.80
C ILE A 477 -9.78 16.83 -5.16
N THR A 478 -9.01 16.77 -6.24
CA THR A 478 -9.54 16.48 -7.58
C THR A 478 -10.28 15.14 -7.60
N GLN A 479 -9.67 14.10 -7.00
CA GLN A 479 -10.33 12.79 -6.87
C GLN A 479 -11.59 12.83 -6.02
N LYS A 480 -11.59 13.59 -4.93
CA LYS A 480 -12.78 13.71 -4.07
C LYS A 480 -13.96 14.35 -4.79
N LYS A 481 -13.72 15.44 -5.52
CA LYS A 481 -14.75 16.09 -6.36
C LYS A 481 -15.33 15.09 -7.38
N LEU A 482 -14.47 14.40 -8.12
CA LEU A 482 -14.84 13.39 -9.11
C LEU A 482 -15.63 12.24 -8.47
N SER A 483 -15.13 11.67 -7.39
CA SER A 483 -15.79 10.56 -6.69
C SER A 483 -17.19 10.94 -6.22
N ASP A 484 -17.34 12.13 -5.60
CA ASP A 484 -18.65 12.58 -5.11
C ASP A 484 -19.63 12.84 -6.26
N ALA A 485 -19.20 13.46 -7.36
CA ALA A 485 -20.03 13.70 -8.52
C ALA A 485 -20.53 12.38 -9.17
N ILE A 486 -19.66 11.38 -9.27
CA ILE A 486 -20.00 10.08 -9.83
C ILE A 486 -20.87 9.27 -8.88
N VAL A 487 -20.37 9.00 -7.67
CA VAL A 487 -20.96 8.02 -6.75
C VAL A 487 -22.26 8.52 -6.11
N LYS A 488 -22.37 9.82 -5.83
CA LYS A 488 -23.56 10.38 -5.17
C LYS A 488 -24.65 10.82 -6.14
N GLU A 489 -24.28 11.21 -7.37
CA GLU A 489 -25.22 11.86 -8.29
C GLU A 489 -25.30 11.16 -9.64
N ALA A 490 -24.26 11.15 -10.46
CA ALA A 490 -24.29 10.65 -11.84
C ALA A 490 -24.77 9.19 -11.93
N ARG A 491 -24.30 8.35 -10.99
CA ARG A 491 -24.72 6.96 -10.86
C ARG A 491 -26.23 6.82 -10.61
N SER A 492 -26.76 7.55 -9.63
CA SER A 492 -28.17 7.51 -9.26
C SER A 492 -29.08 8.05 -10.34
N MET A 493 -28.57 8.97 -11.18
CA MET A 493 -29.26 9.53 -12.34
C MET A 493 -29.11 8.64 -13.60
N ASP A 494 -28.45 7.49 -13.53
CA ASP A 494 -28.20 6.57 -14.66
C ASP A 494 -27.56 7.29 -15.87
N LEU A 495 -26.53 8.14 -15.63
CA LEU A 495 -25.97 9.00 -16.67
C LEU A 495 -24.89 8.32 -17.53
N TYR A 496 -24.39 7.17 -17.14
CA TYR A 496 -23.37 6.40 -17.86
C TYR A 496 -23.67 4.89 -17.80
N SER A 497 -23.05 4.13 -18.71
CA SER A 497 -23.27 2.68 -18.86
C SER A 497 -22.10 1.84 -18.35
N SER A 498 -20.87 2.39 -18.34
CA SER A 498 -19.67 1.75 -17.81
C SER A 498 -18.66 2.78 -17.33
N ILE A 499 -17.77 2.38 -16.44
CA ILE A 499 -16.72 3.22 -15.85
C ILE A 499 -15.50 2.37 -15.49
N THR A 500 -14.29 2.90 -15.74
CA THR A 500 -13.03 2.34 -15.23
C THR A 500 -12.06 3.46 -14.86
N ASP A 501 -11.06 3.18 -14.04
CA ASP A 501 -10.01 4.15 -13.72
C ASP A 501 -8.96 4.24 -14.85
N ASN A 502 -8.20 5.33 -14.87
CA ASN A 502 -7.04 5.51 -15.71
C ASN A 502 -5.79 5.30 -14.84
N GLY A 503 -5.50 4.03 -14.55
CA GLY A 503 -4.33 3.60 -13.78
C GLY A 503 -3.11 3.37 -14.67
N ALA A 504 -2.55 2.17 -14.60
CA ALA A 504 -1.42 1.74 -15.39
C ALA A 504 -1.68 1.86 -16.90
N GLY A 505 -0.73 2.44 -17.64
CA GLY A 505 -0.86 2.71 -19.07
C GLY A 505 -1.87 3.81 -19.44
N GLY A 506 -2.45 4.50 -18.46
CA GLY A 506 -3.31 5.66 -18.66
C GLY A 506 -4.55 5.38 -19.51
N ILE A 507 -4.89 6.30 -20.42
CA ILE A 507 -6.06 6.14 -21.29
C ILE A 507 -5.89 5.03 -22.34
N SER A 508 -4.68 4.59 -22.62
CA SER A 508 -4.44 3.49 -23.56
C SER A 508 -5.01 2.17 -23.04
N CYS A 509 -4.84 1.87 -21.75
CA CYS A 509 -5.38 0.67 -21.14
C CYS A 509 -6.87 0.81 -20.84
N SER A 510 -7.31 1.91 -20.21
CA SER A 510 -8.72 2.06 -19.81
C SER A 510 -9.69 2.05 -21.01
N ILE A 511 -9.35 2.73 -22.10
CA ILE A 511 -10.20 2.73 -23.31
C ILE A 511 -10.16 1.36 -23.98
N ALA A 512 -8.98 0.74 -24.09
CA ALA A 512 -8.86 -0.58 -24.72
C ALA A 512 -9.61 -1.68 -23.94
N GLU A 513 -9.59 -1.63 -22.62
CA GLU A 513 -10.33 -2.56 -21.75
C GLU A 513 -11.85 -2.39 -21.93
N MET A 514 -12.35 -1.14 -21.88
CA MET A 514 -13.76 -0.87 -22.11
C MET A 514 -14.20 -1.17 -23.55
N ALA A 515 -13.29 -1.00 -24.52
CA ALA A 515 -13.57 -1.36 -25.92
C ALA A 515 -13.83 -2.87 -26.11
N LYS A 516 -13.26 -3.75 -25.26
CA LYS A 516 -13.60 -5.19 -25.27
C LYS A 516 -15.06 -5.44 -24.93
N GLU A 517 -15.68 -4.59 -24.10
CA GLU A 517 -17.07 -4.74 -23.68
C GLU A 517 -18.05 -4.57 -24.86
N CYS A 518 -17.72 -3.69 -25.82
CA CYS A 518 -18.61 -3.35 -26.95
C CYS A 518 -18.07 -3.70 -28.34
N GLY A 519 -16.79 -4.09 -28.44
CA GLY A 519 -16.15 -4.54 -29.66
C GLY A 519 -15.35 -3.48 -30.41
N GLY A 520 -15.10 -2.28 -29.86
CA GLY A 520 -14.24 -1.29 -30.51
C GLY A 520 -14.24 0.10 -29.90
N ALA A 521 -13.26 0.92 -30.31
CA ALA A 521 -13.18 2.33 -29.94
C ALA A 521 -12.55 3.17 -31.05
N GLU A 522 -13.01 4.41 -31.20
CA GLU A 522 -12.39 5.45 -32.01
C GLU A 522 -12.14 6.69 -31.16
N VAL A 523 -10.89 7.12 -31.04
CA VAL A 523 -10.43 8.20 -30.16
C VAL A 523 -9.89 9.36 -30.98
N GLN A 524 -10.20 10.60 -30.58
CA GLN A 524 -9.66 11.86 -31.09
C GLN A 524 -8.73 12.45 -30.03
N LEU A 525 -7.46 12.10 -30.12
CA LEU A 525 -6.48 12.29 -29.04
C LEU A 525 -6.18 13.77 -28.77
N GLU A 526 -6.30 14.64 -29.80
CA GLU A 526 -6.17 16.09 -29.66
C GLU A 526 -7.20 16.72 -28.73
N LYS A 527 -8.29 16.02 -28.42
CA LYS A 527 -9.32 16.50 -27.49
C LYS A 527 -9.01 16.23 -26.02
N VAL A 528 -7.99 15.41 -25.74
CA VAL A 528 -7.60 15.08 -24.35
C VAL A 528 -7.07 16.33 -23.64
N PRO A 529 -7.61 16.72 -22.48
CA PRO A 529 -7.16 17.88 -21.73
C PRO A 529 -5.72 17.73 -21.25
N LEU A 530 -4.88 18.72 -21.55
CA LEU A 530 -3.46 18.70 -21.21
C LEU A 530 -3.13 19.69 -20.09
N LYS A 531 -2.15 19.35 -19.22
CA LYS A 531 -1.57 20.26 -18.22
C LYS A 531 -0.79 21.41 -18.89
N TYR A 532 -0.13 21.11 -20.00
CA TYR A 532 0.67 22.04 -20.80
C TYR A 532 0.78 21.54 -22.25
N PRO A 533 0.99 22.45 -23.22
CA PRO A 533 1.12 22.08 -24.63
C PRO A 533 2.46 21.43 -24.94
N GLY A 534 2.54 20.71 -26.07
CA GLY A 534 3.78 20.18 -26.63
C GLY A 534 4.02 18.69 -26.36
N LEU A 535 3.10 17.98 -25.66
CA LEU A 535 3.17 16.53 -25.52
C LEU A 535 2.96 15.86 -26.89
N GLN A 536 3.76 14.84 -27.16
CA GLN A 536 3.58 13.99 -28.36
C GLN A 536 2.38 13.05 -28.15
N PRO A 537 1.70 12.60 -29.23
CA PRO A 537 0.53 11.72 -29.15
C PRO A 537 0.75 10.47 -28.33
N TRP A 538 1.89 9.80 -28.46
CA TRP A 538 2.20 8.62 -27.65
C TRP A 538 2.29 8.94 -26.16
N GLN A 539 2.85 10.11 -25.78
CA GLN A 539 2.92 10.56 -24.38
C GLN A 539 1.52 10.81 -23.81
N ILE A 540 0.62 11.44 -24.60
CA ILE A 540 -0.77 11.67 -24.19
C ILE A 540 -1.49 10.33 -23.98
N TRP A 541 -1.22 9.34 -24.86
CA TRP A 541 -1.89 8.06 -24.88
C TRP A 541 -1.55 7.18 -23.69
N ILE A 542 -0.26 7.13 -23.28
CA ILE A 542 0.22 6.24 -22.23
C ILE A 542 0.49 6.93 -20.88
N SER A 543 0.32 8.25 -20.78
CA SER A 543 0.55 8.96 -19.52
C SER A 543 -0.39 8.47 -18.42
N GLU A 544 0.18 8.18 -17.27
CA GLU A 544 -0.54 7.75 -16.06
C GLU A 544 -0.81 8.93 -15.11
N SER A 545 -0.94 10.16 -15.63
CA SER A 545 -1.38 11.31 -14.83
C SER A 545 -2.62 10.94 -14.02
N GLN A 546 -2.61 11.22 -12.72
CA GLN A 546 -3.57 10.69 -11.76
C GLN A 546 -4.95 11.38 -11.81
N GLU A 547 -5.88 10.90 -11.00
CA GLU A 547 -7.25 11.40 -10.78
C GLU A 547 -8.11 11.49 -12.03
N ARG A 548 -7.98 10.50 -12.91
CA ARG A 548 -8.78 10.40 -14.14
C ARG A 548 -9.54 9.09 -14.19
N MET A 549 -10.74 9.16 -14.75
CA MET A 549 -11.54 7.97 -15.06
C MET A 549 -12.09 8.08 -16.48
N THR A 550 -12.32 6.93 -17.12
CA THR A 550 -12.96 6.79 -18.40
C THR A 550 -14.37 6.25 -18.22
N LEU A 551 -15.35 6.89 -18.85
CA LEU A 551 -16.75 6.51 -18.80
C LEU A 551 -17.32 6.30 -20.20
N SER A 552 -18.28 5.38 -20.32
CA SER A 552 -19.16 5.21 -21.47
C SER A 552 -20.45 5.99 -21.20
N VAL A 553 -20.67 7.09 -21.92
CA VAL A 553 -21.80 7.98 -21.69
C VAL A 553 -22.69 8.00 -22.92
N PRO A 554 -23.97 7.58 -22.81
CA PRO A 554 -24.92 7.66 -23.92
C PRO A 554 -25.07 9.09 -24.45
N LYS A 555 -25.01 9.27 -25.78
CA LYS A 555 -25.08 10.59 -26.45
C LYS A 555 -26.24 11.45 -25.93
N LYS A 556 -27.41 10.84 -25.75
CA LYS A 556 -28.60 11.51 -25.23
C LYS A 556 -28.51 12.01 -23.79
N LYS A 557 -27.57 11.51 -23.02
CA LYS A 557 -27.36 11.88 -21.60
C LYS A 557 -26.19 12.86 -21.41
N TRP A 558 -25.42 13.13 -22.46
CA TRP A 558 -24.19 13.92 -22.39
C TRP A 558 -24.40 15.32 -21.81
N GLU A 559 -25.39 16.07 -22.28
CA GLU A 559 -25.59 17.45 -21.82
C GLU A 559 -25.91 17.50 -20.32
N VAL A 560 -26.70 16.55 -19.81
CA VAL A 560 -27.02 16.46 -18.39
C VAL A 560 -25.78 16.06 -17.58
N PHE A 561 -25.01 15.09 -18.09
CA PHE A 561 -23.77 14.64 -17.48
C PHE A 561 -22.76 15.78 -17.40
N LYS A 562 -22.52 16.48 -18.51
CA LYS A 562 -21.58 17.61 -18.58
C LYS A 562 -21.96 18.71 -17.60
N LYS A 563 -23.21 19.11 -17.58
CA LYS A 563 -23.72 20.13 -16.64
C LYS A 563 -23.53 19.73 -15.18
N LEU A 564 -23.75 18.46 -14.83
CA LEU A 564 -23.48 17.95 -13.48
C LEU A 564 -22.01 18.07 -13.13
N MET A 565 -21.11 17.61 -14.01
CA MET A 565 -19.67 17.67 -13.77
C MET A 565 -19.19 19.13 -13.60
N ASP A 566 -19.63 20.04 -14.47
CA ASP A 566 -19.29 21.46 -14.38
C ASP A 566 -19.75 22.09 -13.06
N ASN A 567 -20.96 21.76 -12.61
CA ASN A 567 -21.49 22.23 -11.33
C ASN A 567 -20.70 21.74 -10.11
N ARG A 568 -20.02 20.59 -10.26
CA ARG A 568 -19.17 20.00 -9.20
C ARG A 568 -17.69 20.35 -9.36
N GLY A 569 -17.33 21.18 -10.35
CA GLY A 569 -15.95 21.54 -10.64
C GLY A 569 -15.11 20.37 -11.11
N VAL A 570 -15.71 19.40 -11.82
CA VAL A 570 -15.06 18.25 -12.42
C VAL A 570 -14.97 18.48 -13.93
N GLU A 571 -13.75 18.45 -14.47
CA GLU A 571 -13.55 18.53 -15.93
C GLU A 571 -14.03 17.21 -16.56
N ALA A 572 -14.87 17.30 -17.60
CA ALA A 572 -15.38 16.17 -18.37
C ALA A 572 -15.28 16.47 -19.85
N THR A 573 -14.64 15.59 -20.60
CA THR A 573 -14.34 15.80 -22.03
C THR A 573 -14.65 14.56 -22.85
N VAL A 574 -15.40 14.73 -23.94
CA VAL A 574 -15.61 13.69 -24.95
C VAL A 574 -14.34 13.58 -25.79
N VAL A 575 -13.68 12.43 -25.70
CA VAL A 575 -12.44 12.16 -26.45
C VAL A 575 -12.64 11.18 -27.60
N GLY A 576 -13.82 10.60 -27.74
CA GLY A 576 -14.10 9.63 -28.80
C GLY A 576 -15.47 8.98 -28.67
N GLU A 577 -15.63 7.85 -29.35
CA GLU A 577 -16.85 7.04 -29.39
C GLU A 577 -16.51 5.56 -29.32
N PHE A 578 -17.25 4.79 -28.54
CA PHE A 578 -17.20 3.34 -28.56
C PHE A 578 -17.88 2.80 -29.84
N THR A 579 -17.27 1.78 -30.44
CA THR A 579 -17.73 1.18 -31.70
C THR A 579 -17.84 -0.34 -31.58
N ASN A 580 -18.20 -1.01 -32.67
CA ASN A 580 -18.15 -2.47 -32.78
C ASN A 580 -17.20 -2.91 -33.92
N SER A 581 -16.17 -2.11 -34.20
CA SER A 581 -15.27 -2.31 -35.36
C SER A 581 -14.27 -3.46 -35.20
N GLY A 582 -14.16 -4.10 -34.06
CA GLY A 582 -13.10 -5.06 -33.70
C GLY A 582 -11.75 -4.40 -33.41
N LYS A 583 -11.66 -3.05 -33.42
CA LYS A 583 -10.39 -2.32 -33.42
C LYS A 583 -10.34 -1.21 -32.37
N CYS A 584 -9.12 -0.91 -31.93
CA CYS A 584 -8.81 0.34 -31.23
C CYS A 584 -8.16 1.31 -32.24
N ILE A 585 -8.88 2.37 -32.57
CA ILE A 585 -8.46 3.39 -33.55
C ILE A 585 -8.20 4.69 -32.81
N VAL A 586 -7.01 5.29 -33.02
CA VAL A 586 -6.67 6.61 -32.47
C VAL A 586 -6.34 7.56 -33.61
N LYS A 587 -6.98 8.72 -33.61
CA LYS A 587 -6.74 9.83 -34.54
C LYS A 587 -6.11 11.02 -33.81
N TYR A 588 -5.31 11.81 -34.55
CA TYR A 588 -4.74 13.06 -34.07
C TYR A 588 -4.73 14.06 -35.22
N ASP A 589 -5.35 15.21 -35.00
CA ASP A 589 -5.59 16.22 -36.04
C ASP A 589 -6.23 15.61 -37.33
N GLY A 590 -7.20 14.74 -37.14
CA GLY A 590 -7.92 14.04 -38.20
C GLY A 590 -7.15 12.90 -38.88
N LYS A 591 -5.88 12.69 -38.58
CA LYS A 591 -5.06 11.61 -39.13
C LYS A 591 -5.09 10.40 -38.22
N MET A 592 -5.29 9.20 -38.79
CA MET A 592 -5.20 7.92 -38.06
C MET A 592 -3.75 7.67 -37.68
N ILE A 593 -3.47 7.59 -36.36
CA ILE A 593 -2.13 7.39 -35.81
C ILE A 593 -1.97 6.02 -35.14
N MET A 594 -3.07 5.33 -34.83
CA MET A 594 -3.08 3.95 -34.32
C MET A 594 -4.26 3.20 -34.94
N ASN A 595 -4.06 1.95 -35.32
CA ASN A 595 -5.10 1.05 -35.80
C ASN A 595 -4.69 -0.40 -35.51
N ILE A 596 -5.13 -0.94 -34.40
CA ILE A 596 -4.78 -2.28 -33.89
C ILE A 596 -6.06 -3.05 -33.62
N ASP A 597 -6.06 -4.34 -33.98
CA ASP A 597 -7.14 -5.26 -33.65
C ASP A 597 -7.17 -5.50 -32.13
N LEU A 598 -8.37 -5.40 -31.51
CA LEU A 598 -8.53 -5.60 -30.06
C LEU A 598 -8.05 -7.00 -29.62
N GLU A 599 -8.30 -8.00 -30.43
CA GLU A 599 -7.84 -9.36 -30.15
C GLU A 599 -6.30 -9.40 -30.07
N PHE A 600 -5.60 -8.80 -31.04
CA PHE A 600 -4.14 -8.74 -31.01
C PHE A 600 -3.64 -7.90 -29.82
N LEU A 601 -4.24 -6.76 -29.55
CA LEU A 601 -3.85 -5.88 -28.44
C LEU A 601 -3.94 -6.62 -27.09
N HIS A 602 -4.98 -7.42 -26.90
CA HIS A 602 -5.23 -8.07 -25.62
C HIS A 602 -4.69 -9.50 -25.53
N GLU A 603 -4.75 -10.28 -26.59
CA GLU A 603 -4.42 -11.72 -26.58
C GLU A 603 -3.17 -12.07 -27.40
N GLY A 604 -2.54 -11.08 -28.04
CA GLY A 604 -1.36 -11.28 -28.90
C GLY A 604 -0.06 -11.58 -28.18
N LEU A 605 0.00 -11.40 -26.86
CA LEU A 605 1.20 -11.67 -26.07
C LEU A 605 1.55 -13.17 -26.08
N PRO A 606 2.77 -13.55 -26.52
CA PRO A 606 3.15 -14.96 -26.59
C PRO A 606 3.36 -15.57 -25.21
N ASN A 607 2.99 -16.86 -25.07
CA ASN A 607 3.28 -17.63 -23.86
C ASN A 607 4.78 -17.91 -23.75
N ARG A 608 5.31 -17.88 -22.55
CA ARG A 608 6.72 -18.14 -22.21
C ARG A 608 6.78 -19.20 -21.12
N PRO A 609 6.96 -20.50 -21.47
CA PRO A 609 7.14 -21.52 -20.46
C PRO A 609 8.34 -21.23 -19.56
N LEU A 610 8.11 -21.33 -18.25
CA LEU A 610 9.11 -21.09 -17.22
C LEU A 610 9.48 -22.41 -16.54
N GLU A 611 10.70 -22.48 -16.01
CA GLU A 611 11.21 -23.65 -15.29
C GLU A 611 11.64 -23.25 -13.87
N SER A 612 11.18 -24.01 -12.89
CA SER A 612 11.55 -23.82 -11.50
C SER A 612 12.55 -24.89 -11.03
N LYS A 613 13.25 -24.59 -9.92
CA LYS A 613 14.21 -25.53 -9.31
C LYS A 613 14.22 -25.39 -7.81
N PHE A 614 13.99 -26.50 -7.11
CA PHE A 614 14.12 -26.55 -5.65
C PHE A 614 15.57 -26.45 -5.21
N ILE A 615 15.83 -25.60 -4.22
CA ILE A 615 17.09 -25.54 -3.46
C ILE A 615 16.72 -25.52 -1.99
N GLU A 616 17.22 -26.51 -1.25
CA GLU A 616 16.98 -26.58 0.19
C GLU A 616 17.82 -25.53 0.92
N ASN A 617 17.16 -24.75 1.78
CA ASN A 617 17.80 -23.84 2.72
C ASN A 617 17.88 -24.51 4.08
N ASN A 618 19.05 -24.46 4.72
CA ASN A 618 19.27 -25.03 6.02
C ASN A 618 19.98 -24.04 6.95
N PHE A 619 19.38 -23.79 8.11
CA PHE A 619 19.86 -22.83 9.09
C PHE A 619 20.14 -23.51 10.43
N SER A 620 21.20 -23.09 11.09
CA SER A 620 21.50 -23.58 12.44
C SER A 620 20.53 -23.02 13.47
N GLU A 621 20.36 -23.79 14.56
CA GLU A 621 19.60 -23.32 15.73
C GLU A 621 20.39 -22.26 16.51
N PRO A 622 19.74 -21.19 16.99
CA PRO A 622 20.42 -20.17 17.78
C PRO A 622 20.74 -20.68 19.19
N LYS A 623 21.85 -20.23 19.76
CA LYS A 623 22.19 -20.54 21.16
C LYS A 623 21.22 -19.81 22.08
N ILE A 624 20.54 -20.58 22.93
CA ILE A 624 19.59 -20.07 23.91
C ILE A 624 20.36 -19.55 25.14
N ALA A 625 20.11 -18.31 25.52
CA ALA A 625 20.70 -17.71 26.72
C ALA A 625 20.04 -18.28 27.99
N LYS A 626 20.83 -18.88 28.91
CA LYS A 626 20.30 -19.39 30.19
C LYS A 626 19.91 -18.20 31.08
N GLY A 627 18.69 -18.18 31.58
CA GLY A 627 18.29 -17.48 32.82
C GLY A 627 17.71 -16.08 32.75
N ALA A 628 17.54 -15.43 31.57
CA ALA A 628 17.11 -14.02 31.51
C ALA A 628 15.75 -13.78 30.80
N ARG A 629 14.74 -14.64 31.00
CA ARG A 629 13.46 -14.59 30.25
C ARG A 629 12.69 -13.28 30.40
N THR A 630 12.70 -12.70 31.62
CA THR A 630 12.09 -11.36 31.80
C THR A 630 12.73 -10.31 30.90
N LYS A 631 14.07 -10.28 30.83
CA LYS A 631 14.81 -9.35 29.98
C LYS A 631 14.57 -9.63 28.50
N ILE A 632 14.56 -10.89 28.08
CA ILE A 632 14.26 -11.31 26.70
C ILE A 632 12.85 -10.85 26.31
N LEU A 633 11.85 -11.03 27.18
CA LEU A 633 10.49 -10.58 26.96
C LEU A 633 10.41 -9.06 26.77
N GLU A 634 11.10 -8.30 27.64
CA GLU A 634 11.16 -6.85 27.56
C GLU A 634 11.83 -6.34 26.27
N GLU A 635 12.90 -7.00 25.84
CA GLU A 635 13.57 -6.70 24.58
C GLU A 635 12.71 -7.09 23.36
N LEU A 636 12.02 -8.23 23.43
CA LEU A 636 11.16 -8.70 22.36
C LEU A 636 9.95 -7.79 22.17
N ILE A 637 9.31 -7.36 23.26
CA ILE A 637 8.16 -6.42 23.18
C ILE A 637 8.60 -5.02 22.74
N ALA A 638 9.85 -4.63 22.96
CA ALA A 638 10.43 -3.38 22.49
C ALA A 638 10.91 -3.45 21.01
N ASN A 639 10.93 -4.67 20.41
CA ASN A 639 11.33 -4.85 19.02
C ASN A 639 10.32 -4.15 18.09
N LYS A 640 10.83 -3.44 17.08
CA LYS A 640 10.04 -2.69 16.11
C LYS A 640 9.03 -3.52 15.30
N ASN A 641 9.24 -4.85 15.18
CA ASN A 641 8.30 -5.76 14.51
C ASN A 641 7.20 -6.31 15.44
N ILE A 642 7.34 -6.12 16.76
CA ILE A 642 6.41 -6.61 17.79
C ILE A 642 5.74 -5.46 18.54
N GLY A 643 6.50 -4.41 18.85
CA GLY A 643 6.04 -3.24 19.60
C GLY A 643 4.95 -2.45 18.87
N GLY A 644 4.40 -1.47 19.56
CA GLY A 644 3.36 -0.62 19.01
C GLY A 644 3.86 0.32 17.93
N PHE A 645 3.01 0.54 16.93
CA PHE A 645 3.23 1.51 15.86
C PHE A 645 2.17 2.62 15.86
N SER A 646 1.81 3.08 17.03
CA SER A 646 0.82 4.16 17.23
C SER A 646 1.24 5.46 16.53
N PHE A 647 2.54 5.70 16.33
CA PHE A 647 3.05 6.85 15.58
C PHE A 647 2.54 6.89 14.12
N ILE A 648 2.14 5.74 13.54
CA ILE A 648 1.47 5.68 12.24
C ILE A 648 -0.05 5.77 12.44
N SER A 649 -0.63 4.88 13.25
CA SER A 649 -2.07 4.75 13.42
C SER A 649 -2.76 6.03 13.93
N GLU A 650 -2.05 6.86 14.71
CA GLU A 650 -2.57 8.13 15.23
C GLU A 650 -2.57 9.27 14.21
N GLN A 651 -1.79 9.16 13.12
CA GLN A 651 -1.77 10.16 12.05
C GLN A 651 -2.93 9.98 11.08
N TYR A 652 -3.46 8.77 10.98
CA TYR A 652 -4.50 8.43 10.01
C TYR A 652 -5.87 8.58 10.63
N ASP A 653 -6.74 9.36 9.97
CA ASP A 653 -8.12 9.49 10.39
C ASP A 653 -8.87 8.17 10.14
N HIS A 654 -9.34 7.54 11.20
CA HIS A 654 -10.14 6.33 11.15
C HIS A 654 -11.59 6.57 11.61
N GLU A 655 -11.96 7.83 11.87
CA GLU A 655 -13.26 8.24 12.40
C GLU A 655 -14.11 9.04 11.39
N VAL A 656 -13.49 9.58 10.34
CA VAL A 656 -14.21 10.28 9.29
C VAL A 656 -15.27 9.39 8.67
N GLN A 657 -16.41 9.65 8.39
CA GLN A 657 -17.60 8.85 8.05
C GLN A 657 -18.27 8.15 9.25
N ALA A 658 -17.79 8.34 10.49
CA ALA A 658 -18.40 7.91 11.76
C ALA A 658 -18.73 6.39 11.84
N SER A 659 -17.98 5.54 11.11
CA SER A 659 -18.27 4.11 10.98
C SER A 659 -17.50 3.19 11.92
N SER A 660 -16.51 3.70 12.67
CA SER A 660 -15.60 2.87 13.50
C SER A 660 -16.32 2.15 14.64
N VAL A 661 -16.04 0.85 14.81
CA VAL A 661 -16.53 0.00 15.90
C VAL A 661 -15.35 -0.57 16.69
N LEU A 662 -14.47 -1.37 16.09
CA LEU A 662 -13.19 -1.77 16.68
C LEU A 662 -12.07 -1.01 15.95
N LYS A 663 -11.43 -0.10 16.67
CA LYS A 663 -10.44 0.84 16.14
C LYS A 663 -9.05 0.22 16.00
N PRO A 664 -8.13 0.87 15.25
CA PRO A 664 -6.74 0.45 15.14
C PRO A 664 -5.99 0.35 16.47
N LEU A 665 -6.40 1.14 17.45
CA LEU A 665 -5.84 1.16 18.80
C LEU A 665 -6.93 0.88 19.83
N SER A 666 -6.69 -0.12 20.70
CA SER A 666 -7.66 -0.60 21.69
C SER A 666 -7.13 -0.53 23.11
N GLY A 667 -8.05 -0.39 24.05
CA GLY A 667 -7.81 -0.42 25.49
C GLY A 667 -7.10 0.82 26.02
N ARG A 668 -6.95 0.88 27.35
CA ARG A 668 -6.28 2.00 28.05
C ARG A 668 -4.82 2.15 27.67
N GLY A 669 -4.16 1.01 27.39
CA GLY A 669 -2.76 0.99 26.96
C GLY A 669 -2.56 1.14 25.46
N ARG A 670 -3.62 1.42 24.67
CA ARG A 670 -3.57 1.76 23.25
C ARG A 670 -2.74 0.79 22.42
N ILE A 671 -3.02 -0.51 22.55
CA ILE A 671 -2.37 -1.55 21.73
C ILE A 671 -2.95 -1.56 20.30
N ASN A 672 -2.14 -1.88 19.33
CA ASN A 672 -2.62 -2.13 17.97
C ASN A 672 -3.46 -3.40 17.93
N THR A 673 -4.64 -3.33 17.31
CA THR A 673 -5.59 -4.45 17.17
C THR A 673 -5.24 -5.29 15.94
N ASP A 674 -5.50 -6.59 16.01
CA ASP A 674 -5.18 -7.55 14.94
C ASP A 674 -6.27 -7.61 13.85
N ALA A 675 -7.49 -7.10 14.15
CA ALA A 675 -8.58 -6.89 13.20
C ALA A 675 -9.32 -5.60 13.55
N GLN A 676 -9.96 -4.97 12.56
CA GLN A 676 -10.72 -3.73 12.72
C GLN A 676 -12.13 -3.90 12.18
N VAL A 677 -13.10 -3.34 12.90
CA VAL A 677 -14.52 -3.43 12.55
C VAL A 677 -15.09 -2.04 12.33
N PHE A 678 -15.88 -1.89 11.29
CA PHE A 678 -16.62 -0.68 10.98
C PHE A 678 -18.03 -1.00 10.48
N ARG A 679 -18.94 -0.04 10.66
CA ARG A 679 -20.36 -0.14 10.34
C ARG A 679 -20.69 0.73 9.12
N PRO A 680 -20.69 0.18 7.90
CA PRO A 680 -20.88 0.99 6.69
C PRO A 680 -22.31 1.48 6.47
N VAL A 681 -23.29 0.78 7.04
CA VAL A 681 -24.73 1.09 6.91
C VAL A 681 -25.30 1.32 8.30
N PHE A 682 -25.62 2.59 8.64
CA PHE A 682 -26.01 2.96 9.99
C PHE A 682 -27.36 2.39 10.48
N THR A 683 -28.22 2.00 9.56
CA THR A 683 -29.49 1.32 9.86
C THR A 683 -29.35 -0.18 10.07
N SER A 684 -28.23 -0.79 9.66
CA SER A 684 -27.92 -2.21 9.81
C SER A 684 -27.23 -2.49 11.14
N LYS A 685 -27.43 -3.69 11.70
CA LYS A 685 -26.59 -4.22 12.79
C LYS A 685 -25.30 -4.87 12.27
N LYS A 686 -25.24 -5.19 10.98
CA LYS A 686 -24.08 -5.79 10.36
C LYS A 686 -22.90 -4.81 10.32
N GLY A 687 -21.70 -5.34 10.43
CA GLY A 687 -20.43 -4.62 10.25
C GLY A 687 -19.53 -5.30 9.24
N ALA A 688 -18.59 -4.56 8.69
CA ALA A 688 -17.48 -5.12 7.93
C ALA A 688 -16.25 -5.26 8.86
N ILE A 689 -15.49 -6.32 8.66
CA ILE A 689 -14.26 -6.59 9.42
C ILE A 689 -13.11 -6.83 8.47
N LEU A 690 -11.95 -6.23 8.78
CA LEU A 690 -10.70 -6.39 8.06
C LEU A 690 -9.62 -6.97 8.96
N SER A 691 -8.75 -7.80 8.40
CA SER A 691 -7.51 -8.23 9.01
C SER A 691 -6.44 -8.55 7.97
N THR A 692 -5.22 -8.79 8.42
CA THR A 692 -4.09 -9.16 7.56
C THR A 692 -3.24 -10.23 8.21
N GLY A 693 -2.53 -11.01 7.34
CA GLY A 693 -1.49 -11.94 7.77
C GLY A 693 -0.25 -11.81 6.89
N LEU A 694 0.94 -11.79 7.50
CA LEU A 694 2.21 -11.57 6.81
C LEU A 694 3.40 -12.10 7.61
N TYR A 695 4.20 -13.00 7.02
CA TYR A 695 5.36 -13.63 7.65
C TYR A 695 6.57 -13.79 6.70
N PRO A 696 7.18 -12.70 6.17
CA PRO A 696 8.26 -12.82 5.19
C PRO A 696 9.46 -13.67 5.65
N SER A 697 9.78 -13.63 6.93
CA SER A 697 10.90 -14.40 7.49
C SER A 697 10.71 -15.92 7.45
N TYR A 698 9.47 -16.40 7.47
CA TYR A 698 9.22 -17.83 7.33
C TYR A 698 9.54 -18.32 5.92
N GLY A 699 9.42 -17.42 4.92
CA GLY A 699 9.77 -17.67 3.52
C GLY A 699 11.24 -18.03 3.31
N ASP A 700 12.13 -17.62 4.21
CA ASP A 700 13.54 -18.02 4.15
C ASP A 700 13.72 -19.55 4.36
N ILE A 701 12.76 -20.21 5.02
CA ILE A 701 12.75 -21.64 5.29
C ILE A 701 11.76 -22.35 4.35
N SER A 702 10.50 -21.86 4.27
CA SER A 702 9.44 -22.46 3.47
C SER A 702 8.38 -21.45 3.11
N THR A 703 8.28 -21.15 1.84
CA THR A 703 7.25 -20.22 1.31
C THR A 703 5.85 -20.83 1.35
N TYR A 704 5.72 -22.16 1.26
CA TYR A 704 4.45 -22.87 1.48
C TYR A 704 3.90 -22.59 2.88
N HIS A 705 4.72 -22.83 3.91
CA HIS A 705 4.29 -22.60 5.30
C HIS A 705 4.16 -21.11 5.63
N MET A 706 4.97 -20.25 5.03
CA MET A 706 4.81 -18.79 5.12
C MET A 706 3.41 -18.37 4.70
N SER A 707 2.96 -18.81 3.51
CA SER A 707 1.66 -18.47 2.95
C SER A 707 0.50 -19.10 3.74
N ALA A 708 0.64 -20.35 4.13
CA ALA A 708 -0.32 -21.03 5.01
C ALA A 708 -0.55 -20.27 6.32
N CYS A 709 0.54 -19.85 6.98
CA CYS A 709 0.49 -19.07 8.22
C CYS A 709 -0.10 -17.67 8.02
N ALA A 710 0.20 -17.02 6.90
CA ALA A 710 -0.38 -15.71 6.57
C ALA A 710 -1.91 -15.82 6.40
N LEU A 711 -2.38 -16.83 5.66
CA LEU A 711 -3.79 -17.06 5.42
C LEU A 711 -4.52 -17.44 6.72
N ASP A 712 -3.99 -18.40 7.49
CA ASP A 712 -4.57 -18.79 8.77
C ASP A 712 -4.67 -17.60 9.74
N THR A 713 -3.62 -16.78 9.83
CA THR A 713 -3.62 -15.60 10.71
C THR A 713 -4.66 -14.57 10.32
N ALA A 714 -4.80 -14.27 9.03
CA ALA A 714 -5.81 -13.33 8.57
C ALA A 714 -7.24 -13.82 8.92
N ILE A 715 -7.52 -15.10 8.72
CA ILE A 715 -8.80 -15.71 9.09
C ILE A 715 -8.99 -15.70 10.61
N ARG A 716 -8.00 -16.19 11.36
CA ARG A 716 -8.04 -16.30 12.83
C ARG A 716 -8.30 -14.95 13.51
N ASN A 717 -7.68 -13.88 13.02
CA ASN A 717 -7.88 -12.52 13.55
C ASN A 717 -9.33 -12.08 13.41
N ILE A 718 -9.96 -12.37 12.25
CA ILE A 718 -11.39 -12.08 12.03
C ILE A 718 -12.27 -12.85 13.01
N ILE A 719 -12.05 -14.16 13.13
CA ILE A 719 -12.83 -15.00 14.02
C ILE A 719 -12.64 -14.59 15.49
N ALA A 720 -11.38 -14.33 15.91
CA ALA A 720 -11.08 -13.88 17.27
C ALA A 720 -11.74 -12.55 17.63
N SER A 721 -12.11 -11.73 16.65
CA SER A 721 -12.77 -10.44 16.85
C SER A 721 -14.30 -10.47 16.65
N GLY A 722 -14.90 -11.65 16.34
CA GLY A 722 -16.34 -11.85 16.23
C GLY A 722 -16.88 -11.96 14.80
N GLY A 723 -16.01 -12.04 13.80
CA GLY A 723 -16.41 -12.37 12.43
C GLY A 723 -16.75 -13.86 12.27
N THR A 724 -17.22 -14.23 11.06
CA THR A 724 -17.67 -15.59 10.74
C THR A 724 -16.96 -16.12 9.50
N LEU A 725 -16.76 -17.45 9.42
CA LEU A 725 -16.18 -18.11 8.24
C LEU A 725 -17.14 -18.14 7.05
N SER A 726 -18.43 -18.14 7.29
CA SER A 726 -19.45 -18.28 6.24
C SER A 726 -19.45 -17.11 5.24
N GLU A 727 -19.18 -15.89 5.72
CA GLU A 727 -19.19 -14.64 4.96
C GLU A 727 -17.78 -13.98 4.95
N LEU A 728 -16.75 -14.80 4.73
CA LEU A 728 -15.34 -14.38 4.74
C LEU A 728 -14.69 -14.61 3.38
N ALA A 729 -14.09 -13.57 2.84
CA ALA A 729 -13.29 -13.62 1.61
C ALA A 729 -11.86 -13.12 1.88
N ILE A 730 -10.93 -13.52 1.02
CA ILE A 730 -9.53 -13.14 1.13
C ILE A 730 -9.00 -12.55 -0.18
N LEU A 731 -7.89 -11.84 -0.10
CA LEU A 731 -7.12 -11.31 -1.21
C LEU A 731 -5.65 -11.64 -0.98
N ASP A 732 -4.97 -12.07 -2.03
CA ASP A 732 -3.52 -12.20 -2.03
C ASP A 732 -2.86 -10.92 -2.57
N ASN A 733 -1.76 -10.54 -1.97
CA ASN A 733 -0.90 -9.48 -2.49
C ASN A 733 0.54 -9.98 -2.44
N THR A 734 1.00 -10.46 -3.60
CA THR A 734 2.27 -11.15 -3.75
C THR A 734 3.36 -10.18 -4.20
N CYS A 735 4.39 -10.00 -3.39
CA CYS A 735 5.58 -9.23 -3.75
C CYS A 735 6.80 -10.13 -3.82
N TRP A 736 7.42 -10.20 -5.00
CA TRP A 736 8.52 -11.12 -5.27
C TRP A 736 9.71 -10.44 -5.92
N CYS A 737 10.87 -11.04 -5.76
CA CYS A 737 12.07 -10.68 -6.51
C CYS A 737 12.01 -11.26 -7.93
N SER A 738 13.13 -11.23 -8.67
CA SER A 738 13.21 -11.76 -10.04
C SER A 738 12.83 -13.24 -10.09
N SER A 739 11.73 -13.54 -10.77
CA SER A 739 11.23 -14.90 -11.01
C SER A 739 11.92 -15.60 -12.19
N TYR A 740 12.91 -14.97 -12.82
CA TYR A 740 13.86 -15.63 -13.74
C TYR A 740 14.92 -16.43 -12.98
N ASP A 741 15.10 -16.21 -11.68
CA ASP A 741 15.80 -17.11 -10.79
C ASP A 741 14.91 -18.33 -10.53
N LYS A 742 15.34 -19.51 -10.99
CA LYS A 742 14.57 -20.76 -10.93
C LYS A 742 14.22 -21.17 -9.50
N ASN A 743 15.08 -20.87 -8.52
CA ASN A 743 14.77 -21.14 -7.13
C ASN A 743 13.68 -20.19 -6.60
N ARG A 744 13.79 -18.89 -6.89
CA ARG A 744 12.79 -17.91 -6.52
C ARG A 744 11.42 -18.18 -7.16
N LEU A 745 11.44 -18.72 -8.38
CA LEU A 745 10.22 -19.18 -9.05
C LEU A 745 9.61 -20.40 -8.34
N TYR A 746 10.44 -21.38 -7.92
CA TYR A 746 9.96 -22.52 -7.13
C TYR A 746 9.31 -22.07 -5.81
N GLU A 747 9.95 -21.15 -5.09
CA GLU A 747 9.42 -20.54 -3.87
C GLU A 747 8.06 -19.88 -4.11
N LEU A 748 7.87 -19.21 -5.27
CA LEU A 748 6.60 -18.60 -5.65
C LEU A 748 5.51 -19.67 -5.91
N VAL A 749 5.84 -20.72 -6.65
CA VAL A 749 4.92 -21.85 -6.92
C VAL A 749 4.41 -22.45 -5.61
N GLU A 750 5.30 -22.74 -4.66
CA GLU A 750 4.92 -23.30 -3.35
C GLU A 750 4.08 -22.33 -2.53
N ALA A 751 4.37 -21.04 -2.57
CA ALA A 751 3.57 -20.02 -1.88
C ALA A 751 2.12 -19.97 -2.41
N ILE A 752 1.95 -20.00 -3.73
CA ILE A 752 0.63 -19.92 -4.36
C ILE A 752 -0.15 -21.24 -4.24
N LYS A 753 0.54 -22.38 -4.24
CA LYS A 753 -0.06 -23.67 -3.94
C LYS A 753 -0.66 -23.71 -2.53
N ALA A 754 0.04 -23.17 -1.53
CA ALA A 754 -0.50 -23.03 -0.19
C ALA A 754 -1.75 -22.13 -0.15
N CYS A 755 -1.80 -21.07 -0.95
CA CYS A 755 -3.02 -20.25 -1.07
C CYS A 755 -4.20 -21.09 -1.56
N TYR A 756 -4.01 -21.95 -2.54
CA TYR A 756 -5.06 -22.88 -3.00
C TYR A 756 -5.50 -23.83 -1.88
N ASP A 757 -4.56 -24.58 -1.30
CA ASP A 757 -4.83 -25.62 -0.33
C ASP A 757 -5.62 -25.09 0.89
N TYR A 758 -5.19 -23.97 1.43
CA TYR A 758 -5.82 -23.41 2.63
C TYR A 758 -7.07 -22.56 2.33
N SER A 759 -7.13 -21.88 1.18
CA SER A 759 -8.35 -21.19 0.74
C SER A 759 -9.50 -22.19 0.54
N VAL A 760 -9.25 -23.29 -0.20
CA VAL A 760 -10.22 -24.38 -0.40
C VAL A 760 -10.58 -25.03 0.93
N GLY A 761 -9.57 -25.31 1.76
CA GLY A 761 -9.77 -25.99 3.03
C GLY A 761 -10.60 -25.22 4.06
N TYR A 762 -10.42 -23.90 4.13
CA TYR A 762 -11.27 -23.02 4.96
C TYR A 762 -12.58 -22.62 4.28
N GLY A 763 -12.75 -22.86 2.97
CA GLY A 763 -13.89 -22.41 2.21
C GLY A 763 -13.97 -20.88 2.05
N THR A 764 -12.81 -20.20 2.10
CA THR A 764 -12.67 -18.74 2.00
C THR A 764 -12.19 -18.36 0.60
N PRO A 765 -13.04 -17.82 -0.30
CA PRO A 765 -12.68 -17.53 -1.68
C PRO A 765 -11.69 -16.37 -1.77
N LEU A 766 -10.74 -16.45 -2.71
CA LEU A 766 -9.97 -15.32 -3.19
C LEU A 766 -10.84 -14.49 -4.13
N ILE A 767 -11.08 -13.22 -3.85
CA ILE A 767 -12.00 -12.38 -4.63
C ILE A 767 -11.29 -11.33 -5.48
N SER A 768 -10.07 -10.99 -5.14
CA SER A 768 -9.18 -10.09 -5.87
C SER A 768 -7.75 -10.41 -5.44
N GLY A 769 -6.78 -9.81 -6.08
CA GLY A 769 -5.37 -9.95 -5.74
C GLY A 769 -4.52 -8.93 -6.46
N LYS A 770 -3.23 -8.93 -6.15
CA LYS A 770 -2.19 -8.17 -6.85
C LYS A 770 -0.87 -8.88 -6.75
N ASP A 771 -0.14 -8.95 -7.84
CA ASP A 771 1.26 -9.32 -7.84
C ASP A 771 2.16 -8.14 -8.19
N SER A 772 3.34 -8.13 -7.61
CA SER A 772 4.42 -7.18 -7.89
C SER A 772 5.71 -7.96 -7.97
N MET A 773 6.19 -8.16 -9.19
CA MET A 773 7.41 -8.92 -9.47
C MET A 773 8.63 -8.01 -9.57
N PHE A 774 9.82 -8.60 -9.59
CA PHE A 774 11.10 -7.90 -9.77
C PHE A 774 11.36 -6.80 -8.74
N ASN A 775 11.01 -7.05 -7.48
CA ASN A 775 11.32 -6.13 -6.38
C ASN A 775 12.80 -6.25 -5.95
N ASP A 776 13.69 -5.99 -6.90
CA ASP A 776 15.13 -6.02 -6.74
C ASP A 776 15.71 -4.62 -6.92
N PHE A 777 16.82 -4.36 -6.25
CA PHE A 777 17.68 -3.21 -6.43
C PHE A 777 19.06 -3.66 -6.91
N LYS A 778 19.60 -3.01 -7.95
CA LYS A 778 20.97 -3.15 -8.42
C LYS A 778 21.62 -1.78 -8.48
N GLY A 779 22.73 -1.64 -7.82
CA GLY A 779 23.43 -0.35 -7.75
C GLY A 779 24.78 -0.48 -7.06
N TYR A 780 25.15 0.52 -6.27
CA TYR A 780 26.47 0.64 -5.66
C TYR A 780 26.36 1.09 -4.21
N ASP A 781 27.26 0.61 -3.37
CA ASP A 781 27.42 1.10 -2.00
C ASP A 781 28.20 2.43 -1.97
N GLU A 782 28.39 2.96 -0.76
CA GLU A 782 29.15 4.20 -0.52
C GLU A 782 30.62 4.13 -0.97
N LYS A 783 31.20 2.93 -1.08
CA LYS A 783 32.58 2.69 -1.56
C LYS A 783 32.64 2.52 -3.08
N GLY A 784 31.48 2.48 -3.77
CA GLY A 784 31.37 2.23 -5.21
C GLY A 784 31.46 0.74 -5.59
N LYS A 785 31.24 -0.15 -4.61
CA LYS A 785 31.15 -1.60 -4.86
C LYS A 785 29.76 -1.93 -5.38
N PRO A 786 29.63 -2.75 -6.46
CA PRO A 786 28.35 -3.24 -6.92
C PRO A 786 27.60 -3.95 -5.81
N THR A 787 26.32 -3.63 -5.67
CA THR A 787 25.44 -4.13 -4.62
C THR A 787 24.09 -4.50 -5.24
N ALA A 788 23.63 -5.70 -4.94
CA ALA A 788 22.29 -6.17 -5.28
C ALA A 788 21.53 -6.50 -4.00
N ILE A 789 20.29 -6.08 -3.92
CA ILE A 789 19.39 -6.34 -2.79
C ILE A 789 18.06 -6.83 -3.35
N SER A 790 17.67 -8.05 -3.00
CA SER A 790 16.36 -8.62 -3.30
C SER A 790 15.50 -8.62 -2.05
N ILE A 791 14.21 -8.33 -2.18
CA ILE A 791 13.29 -8.47 -1.06
C ILE A 791 13.16 -9.94 -0.66
N PRO A 792 12.81 -10.23 0.61
CA PRO A 792 12.40 -11.59 0.98
C PRO A 792 11.10 -11.95 0.27
N PRO A 793 10.82 -13.25 0.04
CA PRO A 793 9.50 -13.70 -0.36
C PRO A 793 8.42 -13.09 0.52
N THR A 794 7.49 -12.36 -0.06
CA THR A 794 6.48 -11.63 0.69
C THR A 794 5.10 -11.84 0.10
N LEU A 795 4.23 -12.48 0.88
CA LEU A 795 2.81 -12.65 0.57
C LEU A 795 1.99 -12.06 1.70
N LEU A 796 1.26 -11.01 1.39
CA LEU A 796 0.25 -10.43 2.26
C LEU A 796 -1.10 -11.04 1.93
N ILE A 797 -1.73 -11.66 2.91
CA ILE A 797 -3.16 -12.01 2.85
C ILE A 797 -3.95 -10.92 3.56
N SER A 798 -4.87 -10.32 2.83
CA SER A 798 -5.91 -9.44 3.39
C SER A 798 -7.22 -10.20 3.44
N ALA A 799 -7.94 -10.11 4.57
CA ALA A 799 -9.23 -10.76 4.73
C ALA A 799 -10.32 -9.71 4.98
N ILE A 800 -11.46 -9.90 4.34
CA ILE A 800 -12.67 -9.12 4.54
C ILE A 800 -13.83 -10.05 4.89
N GLY A 801 -14.57 -9.71 5.93
CA GLY A 801 -15.75 -10.47 6.35
C GLY A 801 -16.90 -9.58 6.75
N VAL A 802 -18.04 -10.19 6.95
CA VAL A 802 -19.24 -9.55 7.50
C VAL A 802 -19.44 -10.03 8.93
N ILE A 803 -19.62 -9.10 9.87
CA ILE A 803 -20.06 -9.41 11.23
C ILE A 803 -21.58 -9.26 11.28
N PRO A 804 -22.31 -10.31 11.66
CA PRO A 804 -23.78 -10.25 11.70
C PRO A 804 -24.34 -9.23 12.71
N ASP A 805 -23.62 -8.99 13.82
CA ASP A 805 -24.02 -8.04 14.85
C ASP A 805 -22.80 -7.36 15.48
N ILE A 806 -22.64 -6.07 15.21
CA ILE A 806 -21.52 -5.25 15.74
C ILE A 806 -21.50 -5.14 17.27
N GLN A 807 -22.59 -5.46 17.96
CA GLN A 807 -22.62 -5.47 19.44
C GLN A 807 -21.85 -6.67 20.02
N LYS A 808 -21.60 -7.70 19.20
CA LYS A 808 -20.85 -8.90 19.58
C LYS A 808 -19.38 -8.87 19.24
N VAL A 809 -18.90 -7.73 18.79
CA VAL A 809 -17.46 -7.52 18.55
C VAL A 809 -16.69 -7.64 19.85
N ILE A 810 -15.59 -8.36 19.80
CA ILE A 810 -14.73 -8.61 20.96
C ILE A 810 -13.34 -7.99 20.73
N SER A 811 -12.81 -7.33 21.74
CA SER A 811 -11.50 -6.68 21.69
C SER A 811 -10.43 -7.46 22.48
N PRO A 812 -9.13 -7.23 22.17
CA PRO A 812 -8.05 -8.08 22.63
C PRO A 812 -7.62 -7.85 24.09
N GLU A 813 -7.87 -6.69 24.68
CA GLU A 813 -7.35 -6.32 25.99
C GLU A 813 -8.06 -7.03 27.16
N PHE A 814 -7.34 -7.37 28.23
CA PHE A 814 -7.92 -7.81 29.49
C PHE A 814 -8.80 -6.73 30.12
N LYS A 815 -9.99 -7.11 30.59
CA LYS A 815 -11.01 -6.15 31.09
C LYS A 815 -11.22 -6.21 32.59
N ASN A 816 -11.36 -7.40 33.16
CA ASN A 816 -11.77 -7.56 34.53
C ASN A 816 -10.80 -8.44 35.34
N ALA A 817 -10.43 -7.99 36.53
CA ALA A 817 -9.73 -8.81 37.49
C ALA A 817 -10.63 -9.97 37.91
N GLY A 818 -10.05 -11.18 38.06
CA GLY A 818 -10.77 -12.38 38.36
C GLY A 818 -11.19 -13.21 37.15
N ASP A 819 -11.14 -12.66 35.95
CA ASP A 819 -11.38 -13.43 34.72
C ASP A 819 -10.34 -14.55 34.57
N SER A 820 -10.81 -15.75 34.20
CA SER A 820 -9.95 -16.88 33.91
C SER A 820 -9.35 -16.76 32.51
N ILE A 821 -8.04 -16.99 32.41
CA ILE A 821 -7.31 -16.93 31.13
C ILE A 821 -7.23 -18.35 30.56
N TYR A 822 -7.68 -18.55 29.36
CA TYR A 822 -7.61 -19.79 28.61
C TYR A 822 -6.75 -19.63 27.38
N LEU A 823 -5.95 -20.66 27.08
CA LEU A 823 -5.29 -20.83 25.79
C LEU A 823 -6.06 -21.91 25.01
N ILE A 824 -6.53 -21.57 23.84
CA ILE A 824 -7.18 -22.45 22.87
C ILE A 824 -6.17 -22.76 21.76
N GLY A 825 -6.15 -23.99 21.25
CA GLY A 825 -5.18 -24.48 20.27
C GLY A 825 -3.89 -25.03 20.90
N GLU A 826 -3.09 -25.72 20.11
CA GLU A 826 -1.91 -26.47 20.57
C GLU A 826 -0.61 -25.72 20.30
N THR A 827 0.36 -25.88 21.20
CA THR A 827 1.71 -25.33 21.06
C THR A 827 2.67 -26.45 20.65
N PHE A 828 3.48 -26.19 19.64
CA PHE A 828 4.51 -27.10 19.14
C PHE A 828 5.89 -26.44 19.21
N ASP A 829 6.95 -27.23 19.04
CA ASP A 829 8.32 -26.69 18.91
C ASP A 829 8.52 -26.09 17.52
N GLU A 830 8.00 -24.90 17.32
CA GLU A 830 7.98 -24.18 16.05
C GLU A 830 8.54 -22.77 16.25
N LEU A 831 9.87 -22.70 16.43
CA LEU A 831 10.61 -21.46 16.64
C LEU A 831 11.40 -20.98 15.42
N GLY A 832 11.44 -21.79 14.34
CA GLY A 832 12.18 -21.44 13.12
C GLY A 832 11.71 -20.10 12.52
N ALA A 833 12.64 -19.19 12.29
CA ALA A 833 12.44 -17.83 11.81
C ALA A 833 11.49 -16.96 12.65
N SER A 834 11.14 -17.37 13.88
CA SER A 834 10.34 -16.58 14.81
C SER A 834 11.05 -15.29 15.23
N GLU A 835 10.30 -14.32 15.70
CA GLU A 835 10.89 -13.06 16.22
C GLU A 835 11.81 -13.32 17.41
N TYR A 836 11.56 -14.39 18.19
CA TYR A 836 12.45 -14.82 19.26
C TYR A 836 13.79 -15.32 18.72
N TYR A 837 13.80 -16.21 17.72
CA TYR A 837 15.05 -16.70 17.13
C TYR A 837 15.81 -15.61 16.39
N LYS A 838 15.13 -14.70 15.71
CA LYS A 838 15.74 -13.51 15.10
C LYS A 838 16.43 -12.60 16.13
N LEU A 839 15.79 -12.38 17.29
CA LEU A 839 16.41 -11.63 18.38
C LEU A 839 17.68 -12.32 18.91
N LEU A 840 17.65 -13.64 19.07
CA LEU A 840 18.82 -14.41 19.51
C LEU A 840 19.94 -14.39 18.47
N ALA A 841 19.61 -14.54 17.19
CA ALA A 841 20.58 -14.47 16.09
C ALA A 841 21.28 -13.10 16.03
N GLN A 842 20.53 -12.02 16.20
CA GLN A 842 21.09 -10.65 16.29
C GLN A 842 22.05 -10.51 17.48
N LYS A 843 21.69 -11.02 18.65
CA LYS A 843 22.56 -11.02 19.83
C LYS A 843 23.82 -11.85 19.64
N ASN A 844 23.70 -12.97 18.97
CA ASN A 844 24.83 -13.87 18.66
C ASN A 844 25.63 -13.41 17.43
N LYS A 845 25.20 -12.34 16.74
CA LYS A 845 25.81 -11.80 15.51
C LYS A 845 25.99 -12.87 14.42
N ASN A 846 24.98 -13.70 14.22
CA ASN A 846 24.94 -14.75 13.20
C ASN A 846 23.54 -14.84 12.54
N ASN A 847 23.38 -15.77 11.59
CA ASN A 847 22.13 -16.00 10.86
C ASN A 847 21.44 -17.30 11.33
N SER A 848 21.60 -17.71 12.58
CA SER A 848 20.97 -18.90 13.13
C SER A 848 19.51 -18.63 13.42
N ILE A 849 18.61 -19.00 12.50
CA ILE A 849 17.16 -18.81 12.64
C ILE A 849 16.38 -20.12 12.81
N GLY A 850 17.08 -21.28 12.82
CA GLY A 850 16.47 -22.62 12.90
C GLY A 850 15.70 -22.99 11.62
N ASN A 851 15.18 -24.21 11.58
CA ASN A 851 14.49 -24.75 10.39
C ASN A 851 13.03 -25.12 10.64
N ASN A 852 12.60 -25.27 11.89
CA ASN A 852 11.24 -25.70 12.20
C ASN A 852 10.26 -24.51 12.21
N VAL A 853 9.84 -24.09 10.99
CA VAL A 853 8.89 -23.01 10.78
C VAL A 853 7.49 -23.42 11.27
N PRO A 854 6.65 -22.48 11.77
CA PRO A 854 5.26 -22.77 12.12
C PRO A 854 4.46 -23.36 10.97
N LYS A 855 3.57 -24.31 11.32
CA LYS A 855 2.71 -25.04 10.38
C LYS A 855 1.25 -24.87 10.73
N VAL A 856 0.39 -24.95 9.74
CA VAL A 856 -1.05 -24.88 9.93
C VAL A 856 -1.67 -26.27 9.89
N ASN A 857 -2.37 -26.65 10.95
CA ASN A 857 -3.23 -27.83 10.94
C ASN A 857 -4.66 -27.41 10.61
N LEU A 858 -5.00 -27.47 9.33
CA LEU A 858 -6.25 -27.00 8.79
C LEU A 858 -7.48 -27.57 9.51
N GLU A 859 -7.54 -28.88 9.68
CA GLU A 859 -8.71 -29.55 10.26
C GLU A 859 -8.95 -29.13 11.71
N LYS A 860 -7.89 -29.10 12.53
CA LYS A 860 -7.99 -28.70 13.94
C LYS A 860 -8.34 -27.21 14.05
N ASN A 861 -7.72 -26.36 13.21
CA ASN A 861 -7.96 -24.93 13.26
C ASN A 861 -9.39 -24.60 12.83
N LEU A 862 -9.89 -25.23 11.75
CA LEU A 862 -11.28 -25.07 11.30
C LEU A 862 -12.29 -25.41 12.41
N LYS A 863 -12.13 -26.56 13.06
CA LYS A 863 -12.98 -26.96 14.20
C LYS A 863 -12.91 -25.93 15.35
N THR A 864 -11.70 -25.44 15.63
CA THR A 864 -11.46 -24.44 16.68
C THR A 864 -12.18 -23.13 16.37
N TYR A 865 -12.08 -22.65 15.13
CA TYR A 865 -12.67 -21.38 14.71
C TYR A 865 -14.20 -21.44 14.74
N LEU A 866 -14.81 -22.52 14.24
CA LEU A 866 -16.25 -22.72 14.31
C LEU A 866 -16.77 -22.78 15.77
N ALA A 867 -16.05 -23.47 16.67
CA ALA A 867 -16.41 -23.51 18.09
C ALA A 867 -16.27 -22.11 18.75
N LEU A 868 -15.25 -21.36 18.40
CA LEU A 868 -15.04 -20.00 18.92
C LEU A 868 -16.12 -19.02 18.45
N GLU A 869 -16.55 -19.09 17.18
CA GLU A 869 -17.69 -18.31 16.68
C GLU A 869 -18.94 -18.52 17.55
N GLU A 870 -19.26 -19.75 17.85
CA GLU A 870 -20.44 -20.07 18.67
C GLU A 870 -20.31 -19.57 20.12
N VAL A 871 -19.09 -19.59 20.68
CA VAL A 871 -18.80 -19.06 22.01
C VAL A 871 -18.95 -17.54 22.04
N ILE A 872 -18.46 -16.86 21.01
CA ILE A 872 -18.59 -15.39 20.89
C ILE A 872 -20.05 -14.98 20.65
N LYS A 873 -20.78 -15.66 19.78
CA LYS A 873 -22.22 -15.43 19.56
C LYS A 873 -23.03 -15.50 20.86
N LYS A 874 -22.62 -16.38 21.80
CA LYS A 874 -23.26 -16.52 23.13
C LYS A 874 -22.68 -15.57 24.18
N GLU A 875 -21.80 -14.65 23.83
CA GLU A 875 -21.22 -13.63 24.71
C GLU A 875 -20.56 -14.19 25.97
N LEU A 876 -19.84 -15.33 25.81
CA LEU A 876 -19.18 -16.01 26.94
C LEU A 876 -17.78 -15.47 27.25
N LEU A 877 -17.19 -14.68 26.35
CA LEU A 877 -15.84 -14.14 26.45
C LEU A 877 -15.84 -12.66 26.83
N ASN A 878 -14.86 -12.23 27.60
CA ASN A 878 -14.59 -10.82 27.85
C ASN A 878 -13.51 -10.24 26.96
N SER A 879 -12.52 -11.04 26.54
CA SER A 879 -11.50 -10.63 25.56
C SER A 879 -11.05 -11.84 24.75
N SER A 880 -10.50 -11.53 23.54
CA SER A 880 -9.96 -12.54 22.62
C SER A 880 -8.85 -11.93 21.79
N ILE A 881 -7.68 -12.59 21.72
CA ILE A 881 -6.52 -12.16 20.94
C ILE A 881 -5.86 -13.38 20.29
N SER A 882 -5.50 -13.23 19.02
CA SER A 882 -4.67 -14.21 18.31
C SER A 882 -3.28 -14.35 18.94
N VAL A 883 -2.79 -15.58 19.06
CA VAL A 883 -1.38 -15.82 19.36
C VAL A 883 -0.62 -15.94 18.04
N ALA A 884 0.20 -14.94 17.76
CA ALA A 884 0.94 -14.77 16.51
C ALA A 884 2.44 -14.53 16.77
N SER A 885 3.07 -13.56 16.07
CA SER A 885 4.50 -13.24 16.23
C SER A 885 4.88 -13.00 17.69
N GLY A 886 5.97 -13.66 18.15
CA GLY A 886 6.45 -13.64 19.52
C GLY A 886 5.71 -14.58 20.49
N GLY A 887 4.74 -15.35 20.02
CA GLY A 887 4.07 -16.43 20.74
C GLY A 887 3.17 -16.00 21.89
N LEU A 888 2.90 -16.95 22.80
CA LEU A 888 2.00 -16.78 23.95
C LEU A 888 2.43 -15.61 24.86
N ALA A 889 3.72 -15.46 25.09
CA ALA A 889 4.24 -14.43 25.99
C ALA A 889 3.88 -13.02 25.49
N ILE A 890 3.99 -12.78 24.19
CA ILE A 890 3.63 -11.50 23.58
C ILE A 890 2.13 -11.28 23.55
N ALA A 891 1.31 -12.29 23.28
CA ALA A 891 -0.15 -12.18 23.35
C ALA A 891 -0.61 -11.80 24.77
N LEU A 892 -0.06 -12.42 25.81
CA LEU A 892 -0.31 -12.08 27.21
C LEU A 892 0.11 -10.64 27.54
N VAL A 893 1.29 -10.20 27.04
CA VAL A 893 1.76 -8.83 27.25
C VAL A 893 0.82 -7.83 26.55
N LYS A 894 0.47 -8.05 25.29
CA LYS A 894 -0.47 -7.16 24.57
C LYS A 894 -1.81 -7.05 25.30
N ALA A 895 -2.40 -8.17 25.71
CA ALA A 895 -3.66 -8.17 26.44
C ALA A 895 -3.58 -7.45 27.80
N SER A 896 -2.49 -7.65 28.56
CA SER A 896 -2.24 -6.97 29.83
C SER A 896 -1.99 -5.48 29.65
N VAL A 897 -1.13 -5.11 28.71
CA VAL A 897 -0.84 -3.70 28.37
C VAL A 897 -2.10 -3.00 27.90
N GLY A 898 -2.86 -3.61 26.98
CA GLY A 898 -4.12 -3.03 26.49
C GLY A 898 -5.09 -2.71 27.61
N GLY A 899 -5.27 -3.60 28.57
CA GLY A 899 -6.13 -3.39 29.74
C GLY A 899 -5.50 -2.54 30.86
N MET A 900 -4.18 -2.35 30.85
CA MET A 900 -3.39 -1.80 31.96
C MET A 900 -3.63 -2.58 33.27
N ILE A 901 -3.70 -3.90 33.16
CA ILE A 901 -4.03 -4.80 34.25
C ILE A 901 -3.13 -6.06 34.22
N GLY A 902 -2.73 -6.57 35.38
CA GLY A 902 -1.79 -7.67 35.48
C GLY A 902 -2.43 -9.05 35.30
N CYS A 903 -1.57 -10.05 35.20
CA CYS A 903 -2.00 -11.44 35.15
C CYS A 903 -1.00 -12.39 35.87
N GLN A 904 -1.49 -13.53 36.23
CA GLN A 904 -0.67 -14.66 36.71
C GLN A 904 -0.98 -15.89 35.86
N VAL A 905 0.04 -16.44 35.21
CA VAL A 905 -0.06 -17.58 34.30
C VAL A 905 0.91 -18.67 34.68
N SER A 906 0.50 -19.92 34.49
CA SER A 906 1.33 -21.11 34.71
C SER A 906 1.52 -21.88 33.42
N LEU A 907 2.77 -22.27 33.12
CA LEU A 907 3.07 -23.08 31.96
C LEU A 907 2.73 -24.57 32.14
N LYS A 908 2.34 -25.00 33.33
CA LYS A 908 2.02 -26.42 33.63
C LYS A 908 0.95 -27.00 32.72
N ASN A 909 0.04 -26.20 32.25
CA ASN A 909 -1.14 -26.62 31.49
C ASN A 909 -1.18 -26.07 30.06
N ILE A 910 -0.04 -25.90 29.38
CA ILE A 910 -0.04 -25.45 27.99
C ILE A 910 -0.46 -26.60 27.07
N PRO A 911 -1.53 -26.43 26.27
CA PRO A 911 -1.98 -27.49 25.35
C PRO A 911 -0.88 -27.84 24.33
N GLY A 912 -0.73 -29.11 23.99
CA GLY A 912 0.26 -29.65 23.07
C GLY A 912 1.62 -29.97 23.65
N LEU A 913 1.98 -29.43 24.84
CA LEU A 913 3.29 -29.64 25.45
C LEU A 913 3.28 -30.74 26.56
N ASN A 914 2.14 -31.12 27.07
CA ASN A 914 1.99 -32.12 28.14
C ASN A 914 1.51 -33.46 27.57
N GLN A 915 2.35 -34.26 26.87
CA GLN A 915 1.93 -35.63 26.63
C GLN A 915 3.06 -36.62 26.45
N SER A 916 3.15 -37.49 27.44
CA SER A 916 3.62 -38.85 27.39
C SER A 916 2.55 -39.84 26.88
N GLU A 917 1.44 -39.39 26.30
CA GLU A 917 0.36 -40.25 25.76
C GLU A 917 0.11 -39.99 24.27
N GLY A 918 0.56 -40.97 23.44
CA GLY A 918 0.04 -41.10 22.07
C GLY A 918 0.83 -40.51 20.92
N LEU A 919 2.15 -40.55 20.93
CA LEU A 919 2.96 -40.34 19.70
C LEU A 919 3.14 -41.66 18.95
N VAL A 920 2.03 -42.20 18.41
CA VAL A 920 2.10 -43.16 17.31
C VAL A 920 1.83 -42.43 16.00
N GLY A 921 2.89 -42.09 15.24
CA GLY A 921 2.75 -41.70 13.88
C GLY A 921 3.45 -40.40 13.41
N ARG A 922 4.46 -39.85 14.15
CA ARG A 922 5.34 -38.81 13.55
C ARG A 922 6.78 -39.11 13.89
N THR A 923 7.54 -39.44 12.87
CA THR A 923 8.94 -39.84 12.85
C THR A 923 9.91 -38.80 13.41
N SER A 924 10.72 -39.21 14.40
CA SER A 924 12.20 -39.11 14.46
C SER A 924 12.94 -37.79 14.62
N GLN A 925 12.39 -36.69 15.08
CA GLN A 925 13.25 -35.55 15.51
C GLN A 925 13.04 -35.05 16.96
N CYS A 926 12.02 -35.50 17.67
CA CYS A 926 11.84 -35.20 19.11
C CYS A 926 12.70 -36.05 20.06
N GLU A 927 13.35 -37.09 19.58
CA GLU A 927 14.17 -37.98 20.42
C GLU A 927 15.59 -37.48 20.73
N VAL A 928 16.05 -36.41 20.04
CA VAL A 928 17.44 -35.93 20.19
C VAL A 928 17.65 -34.93 21.33
N LEU A 929 16.60 -34.34 21.86
CA LEU A 929 16.67 -33.42 23.01
C LEU A 929 15.89 -34.00 24.21
N GLY A 930 16.32 -35.16 24.71
CA GLY A 930 15.84 -35.83 25.94
C GLY A 930 14.71 -35.12 26.67
N GLY A 931 13.43 -35.42 26.37
CA GLY A 931 12.23 -35.22 27.19
C GLY A 931 12.06 -33.99 28.09
N ILE A 932 12.79 -32.89 27.86
CA ILE A 932 12.75 -31.68 28.69
C ILE A 932 11.74 -30.70 28.06
N LEU A 933 10.60 -30.51 28.70
CA LEU A 933 9.67 -29.41 28.43
C LEU A 933 10.45 -28.10 28.38
N ASN A 934 10.46 -27.45 27.17
CA ASN A 934 11.21 -26.24 26.95
C ASN A 934 10.31 -25.03 27.22
N GLU A 935 10.63 -24.25 28.28
CA GLU A 935 9.88 -23.07 28.66
C GLU A 935 9.89 -22.00 27.56
N ASP A 936 10.95 -21.94 26.73
CA ASP A 936 11.06 -20.98 25.64
C ASP A 936 10.12 -21.34 24.50
N VAL A 937 9.92 -22.64 24.22
CA VAL A 937 8.90 -23.11 23.26
C VAL A 937 7.50 -22.73 23.75
N ALA A 938 7.19 -22.97 25.03
CA ALA A 938 5.89 -22.61 25.60
C ALA A 938 5.59 -21.11 25.51
N LEU A 939 6.61 -20.28 25.70
CA LEU A 939 6.49 -18.80 25.70
C LEU A 939 6.48 -18.19 24.32
N PHE A 940 7.41 -18.62 23.45
CA PHE A 940 7.79 -17.87 22.26
C PHE A 940 7.54 -18.62 20.95
N SER A 941 7.12 -19.89 20.98
CA SER A 941 6.69 -20.57 19.74
C SER A 941 5.56 -19.80 19.07
N GLU A 942 5.62 -19.72 17.73
CA GLU A 942 4.63 -19.01 16.91
C GLU A 942 3.64 -19.97 16.22
N SER A 943 3.39 -21.16 16.83
CA SER A 943 2.44 -22.16 16.35
C SER A 943 1.08 -21.55 16.03
N GLN A 944 0.53 -21.91 14.88
CA GLN A 944 -0.71 -21.35 14.35
C GLN A 944 -1.95 -21.95 15.02
N GLY A 945 -3.12 -21.36 14.79
CA GLY A 945 -4.40 -21.84 15.33
C GLY A 945 -4.64 -21.56 16.80
N ARG A 946 -3.77 -20.78 17.47
CA ARG A 946 -3.89 -20.48 18.92
C ARG A 946 -4.55 -19.14 19.17
N ILE A 947 -5.43 -19.11 20.19
CA ILE A 947 -6.16 -17.92 20.61
C ILE A 947 -6.15 -17.86 22.14
N LEU A 948 -5.84 -16.68 22.68
CA LEU A 948 -5.89 -16.37 24.10
C LEU A 948 -7.21 -15.67 24.42
N VAL A 949 -7.99 -16.22 25.36
CA VAL A 949 -9.29 -15.65 25.72
C VAL A 949 -9.44 -15.48 27.22
N THR A 950 -10.31 -14.54 27.64
CA THR A 950 -10.71 -14.42 29.05
C THR A 950 -12.19 -14.70 29.22
N VAL A 951 -12.51 -15.44 30.30
CA VAL A 951 -13.85 -15.89 30.63
C VAL A 951 -14.20 -15.44 32.05
N ALA A 952 -15.33 -14.77 32.20
CA ALA A 952 -15.84 -14.40 33.51
C ALA A 952 -16.18 -15.66 34.36
N PRO A 953 -16.00 -15.62 35.70
CA PRO A 953 -16.29 -16.76 36.56
C PRO A 953 -17.67 -17.41 36.37
N LYS A 954 -18.69 -16.60 36.14
CA LYS A 954 -20.09 -17.06 35.90
C LYS A 954 -20.27 -17.82 34.58
N ASN A 955 -19.38 -17.66 33.62
CA ASN A 955 -19.48 -18.23 32.26
C ASN A 955 -18.63 -19.49 32.10
N ILE A 956 -17.73 -19.82 33.04
CA ILE A 956 -16.74 -20.88 32.92
C ILE A 956 -17.39 -22.24 32.54
N ALA A 957 -18.36 -22.72 33.33
CA ALA A 957 -18.98 -24.01 33.08
C ALA A 957 -19.63 -24.10 31.68
N LYS A 958 -20.25 -23.03 31.20
CA LYS A 958 -20.87 -22.98 29.90
C LYS A 958 -19.83 -22.94 28.77
N PHE A 959 -18.75 -22.16 28.95
CA PHE A 959 -17.63 -22.10 28.03
C PHE A 959 -16.96 -23.48 27.91
N GLU A 960 -16.56 -24.13 29.02
CA GLU A 960 -15.87 -25.39 29.00
C GLU A 960 -16.74 -26.53 28.41
N LYS A 961 -18.05 -26.49 28.64
CA LYS A 961 -19.00 -27.41 27.99
C LYS A 961 -18.99 -27.25 26.44
N MET A 962 -18.95 -26.00 25.92
CA MET A 962 -18.96 -25.78 24.49
C MET A 962 -17.62 -26.11 23.83
N MET A 963 -16.52 -25.97 24.57
CA MET A 963 -15.16 -26.21 24.05
C MET A 963 -14.71 -27.67 24.24
N LYS A 964 -15.57 -28.58 24.74
CA LYS A 964 -15.19 -29.94 25.13
C LYS A 964 -14.45 -30.74 24.05
N GLU A 965 -14.81 -30.54 22.78
CA GLU A 965 -14.20 -31.25 21.65
C GLU A 965 -12.95 -30.54 21.09
N ILE A 966 -12.58 -29.39 21.66
CA ILE A 966 -11.47 -28.55 21.22
C ILE A 966 -10.30 -28.63 22.18
N SER A 967 -9.08 -28.51 21.69
CA SER A 967 -7.90 -28.44 22.56
C SER A 967 -7.86 -27.06 23.24
N TYR A 968 -8.10 -27.00 24.53
CA TYR A 968 -7.99 -25.80 25.37
C TYR A 968 -7.55 -26.11 26.78
N LYS A 969 -6.96 -25.12 27.48
CA LYS A 969 -6.64 -25.21 28.89
C LYS A 969 -6.76 -23.87 29.58
N LYS A 970 -7.22 -23.89 30.82
CA LYS A 970 -7.08 -22.77 31.76
C LYS A 970 -5.60 -22.65 32.15
N ILE A 971 -4.99 -21.51 31.82
CA ILE A 971 -3.57 -21.27 32.08
C ILE A 971 -3.30 -20.23 33.15
N GLY A 972 -4.31 -19.45 33.55
CA GLY A 972 -4.11 -18.42 34.55
C GLY A 972 -5.33 -17.58 34.88
N GLN A 973 -5.09 -16.40 35.42
CA GLN A 973 -6.12 -15.46 35.83
C GLN A 973 -5.63 -14.02 35.70
N VAL A 974 -6.53 -13.12 35.34
CA VAL A 974 -6.32 -11.65 35.38
C VAL A 974 -6.34 -11.19 36.84
N THR A 975 -5.33 -10.41 37.24
CA THR A 975 -5.15 -9.99 38.65
C THR A 975 -5.51 -8.51 38.84
N LYS A 976 -5.93 -8.15 40.02
CA LYS A 976 -6.30 -6.73 40.33
C LYS A 976 -5.10 -5.79 40.36
N ASN A 977 -3.90 -6.31 40.59
CA ASN A 977 -2.67 -5.51 40.61
C ASN A 977 -2.03 -5.45 39.19
N ASN A 978 -1.00 -4.63 39.03
CA ASN A 978 -0.27 -4.47 37.77
C ASN A 978 0.91 -5.43 37.60
N LYS A 979 0.99 -6.53 38.41
CA LYS A 979 2.06 -7.52 38.28
C LYS A 979 1.80 -8.45 37.09
N PHE A 980 2.82 -8.71 36.34
CA PHE A 980 2.85 -9.69 35.24
C PHE A 980 3.76 -10.85 35.63
N ILE A 981 3.17 -12.02 35.88
CA ILE A 981 3.87 -13.18 36.44
C ILE A 981 3.60 -14.41 35.58
N ILE A 982 4.68 -15.08 35.13
CA ILE A 982 4.60 -16.42 34.51
C ILE A 982 5.43 -17.39 35.31
N THR A 983 4.84 -18.56 35.66
CA THR A 983 5.49 -19.63 36.43
C THR A 983 5.83 -20.83 35.53
N SER A 984 6.89 -21.51 35.89
CA SER A 984 7.48 -22.69 35.24
C SER A 984 6.58 -23.92 35.27
N PHE A 985 6.87 -24.90 34.43
CA PHE A 985 6.44 -26.31 34.58
C PHE A 985 6.98 -26.94 35.86
N LYS A 986 8.18 -26.53 36.27
CA LYS A 986 8.91 -27.11 37.38
C LYS A 986 8.60 -26.38 38.68
N PRO A 987 8.43 -27.11 39.80
CA PRO A 987 8.32 -26.47 41.11
C PRO A 987 9.62 -25.76 41.49
N ALA A 988 9.53 -24.76 42.37
CA ALA A 988 10.71 -24.17 42.98
C ALA A 988 11.41 -25.18 43.92
N SER A 989 12.71 -25.02 44.09
CA SER A 989 13.52 -25.91 44.94
C SER A 989 13.11 -26.01 46.44
N ARG A 990 12.33 -25.02 46.91
CA ARG A 990 11.76 -24.95 48.25
C ARG A 990 10.25 -25.18 48.32
N GLY A 991 9.66 -25.76 47.23
CA GLY A 991 8.22 -25.93 47.09
C GLY A 991 7.56 -24.66 46.49
N GLY A 992 6.33 -24.83 45.95
CA GLY A 992 5.61 -23.76 45.26
C GLY A 992 5.99 -23.57 43.77
N ASP A 993 5.42 -22.58 43.12
CA ASP A 993 5.61 -22.33 41.71
C ASP A 993 6.86 -21.47 41.45
N LYS A 994 7.76 -21.94 40.59
CA LYS A 994 8.96 -21.19 40.17
C LYS A 994 8.58 -20.09 39.20
N LYS A 995 8.75 -18.83 39.57
CA LYS A 995 8.59 -17.72 38.68
C LYS A 995 9.73 -17.66 37.66
N ILE A 996 9.41 -17.59 36.40
CA ILE A 996 10.38 -17.45 35.28
C ILE A 996 10.31 -16.08 34.61
N ILE A 997 9.16 -15.42 34.70
CA ILE A 997 8.98 -14.02 34.34
C ILE A 997 8.25 -13.33 35.49
N GLU A 998 8.81 -12.24 35.96
CA GLU A 998 8.17 -11.32 36.92
C GLU A 998 8.53 -9.88 36.57
N THR A 999 7.52 -9.10 36.22
CA THR A 999 7.63 -7.69 35.87
C THR A 999 6.30 -6.99 36.16
N ASN A 1000 6.11 -5.77 35.68
CA ASN A 1000 4.84 -5.08 35.82
C ASN A 1000 4.37 -4.50 34.48
N VAL A 1001 3.06 -4.27 34.39
CA VAL A 1001 2.40 -3.81 33.16
C VAL A 1001 2.92 -2.44 32.72
N ASN A 1002 3.23 -1.51 33.64
CA ASN A 1002 3.74 -0.19 33.29
C ASN A 1002 5.10 -0.26 32.57
N LYS A 1003 5.99 -1.16 33.03
CA LYS A 1003 7.28 -1.39 32.38
C LYS A 1003 7.09 -1.98 30.99
N LEU A 1004 6.20 -2.97 30.86
CA LEU A 1004 5.87 -3.59 29.58
C LEU A 1004 5.20 -2.58 28.62
N HIS A 1005 4.32 -1.73 29.13
CA HIS A 1005 3.71 -0.63 28.37
C HIS A 1005 4.78 0.34 27.83
N SER A 1006 5.71 0.76 28.69
CA SER A 1006 6.81 1.63 28.25
C SER A 1006 7.69 0.97 27.18
N ALA A 1007 7.98 -0.34 27.33
CA ALA A 1007 8.75 -1.11 26.35
C ALA A 1007 7.96 -1.26 25.03
N TYR A 1008 6.67 -1.59 25.07
CA TYR A 1008 5.79 -1.73 23.89
C TYR A 1008 5.74 -0.44 23.06
N HIS A 1009 5.69 0.73 23.68
CA HIS A 1009 5.63 2.02 23.01
C HIS A 1009 7.00 2.65 22.74
N SER A 1010 8.12 2.01 23.14
CA SER A 1010 9.46 2.61 23.08
C SER A 1010 9.84 3.05 21.67
N PHE A 1011 9.66 2.18 20.67
CA PHE A 1011 9.96 2.49 19.28
C PHE A 1011 9.00 3.56 18.74
N SER A 1012 7.71 3.45 19.02
CA SER A 1012 6.70 4.44 18.59
C SER A 1012 7.01 5.84 19.14
N ASN A 1013 7.39 5.93 20.41
CA ASN A 1013 7.76 7.21 21.04
C ASN A 1013 9.05 7.80 20.47
N LYS A 1014 10.00 6.96 20.02
CA LYS A 1014 11.23 7.41 19.34
C LYS A 1014 10.92 7.99 17.95
N MET A 1015 9.87 7.49 17.28
CA MET A 1015 9.46 7.93 15.93
C MET A 1015 8.54 9.16 15.94
N LYS A 1016 7.83 9.44 17.05
CA LYS A 1016 7.09 10.69 17.26
C LYS A 1016 8.04 11.86 17.49
#